data_8ea83d8a3fa20bf6bcc096468670ebf9
#
_entry.id   8ea83d8a3fa20bf6bcc096468670ebf9
#
_cell.length_a   1.000
_cell.length_b   1.000
_cell.length_c   1.000
_cell.angle_alpha   90.00
_cell.angle_beta   90.00
_cell.angle_gamma   90.00
#
_symmetry.space_group_name_H-M   'P 1'
#
loop_
_entity.id
_entity.type
_entity.pdbx_description
1 polymer ?
#
loop_
_entity_poly.entity_id
_entity_poly.type
_entity_poly.pdbx_seq_one_letter_code
_entity_poly.pdbx_strand_id
1 'polypeptide(L)'
;MLTIADGRRSTGALVFMLDIGASASAHAAVLVPCRMQLDVAGNASGRPRPIVLGPSHAGDTDFEQLDTVERALLAQLVGTVAVSETGAVEALERRSIARIAVSPQAAPAQLAMLCETGRLIVQPEPRRAPDVVIPLTWDGGRPWEFALVLEPEDVMSMKAQTMSEMAEGEEAPLPRPSKATLRGMLVRGSQRKDLREPRAILRSGLVVFADRLARLAVGESTGWGSSAGWATGWMEQFERRGPIEFSGAQTDGLIEHLASLADVPKLELPGWTGWRIESGKPLPKLVLDDSPAVSDDDEGTSDPNDGPRRSRRRTATRVQMAGRIWFDYGGMQIAADDPAGGAADIARRIFVRRDRAAEREAMASLPRFGATAPKQVEGDETIVTHHVEIARARLDASVSQLAASGWAVEVAGRRYRPAGSVAWNVTSGIDWFELSGSVDFGGVSAEMPALLEALARGERAVELSDGSLGILPESLAAQLEPMVALAQKHDGRLRYGRIQVALLDSLLAGQPQSHVDQAFEKIREELSRGERPEAENEPEGFQGTLRHYQREGLGWLSFLERMGLGGCLADDMGLGKTIQVLAMLLRRQQMLREEGISNRPSLVVVPKSLVFNWIDEAHKFAPSLRVLNHTGNTRVVGESESLGEWDIVLTTYGTLRRDVMRHRDIEFDYVVLDEAQSIKNASSQAAKACRLLRARHRLALTGTPVENHIGELWSIFEFLNPGQLGSATRLKRFLTGGSAADVVARAVRPFLLRRTKAQVLSDLPEKTEQTIFCELGESQRKAYDELREHYRLELSGRIGRMGIGRSRIAVLEALLRLRQTACHPGLVDPSRLDEPGAKLETLLEQLGEVLDGGHKVLVFSQFTSFLAILRRLLDARSIPYEYLDGKTTDRQGRVAHFQEDPECRLFLVSLKAGGQGLNLTAADYIYILDPWWNPAVEAQAVDRAHRIGQTRRVFAYRLIAKDTVEEKILALQARKRDLADSIVRADNTMISSLSADDVELLLS
;
A
#
# COMPACT_ATOMS: atom_id res chain seq x y z
N MET A 1 1.43 -41.45 -41.57
CA MET A 1 2.61 -42.26 -41.99
C MET A 1 3.27 -42.79 -40.74
N LEU A 2 3.08 -44.07 -40.43
CA LEU A 2 3.77 -44.76 -39.34
C LEU A 2 5.11 -45.26 -39.88
N THR A 3 6.17 -44.54 -39.63
CA THR A 3 7.53 -44.96 -40.01
C THR A 3 8.06 -45.89 -38.88
N ILE A 4 8.26 -47.13 -39.22
CA ILE A 4 8.86 -48.11 -38.32
C ILE A 4 10.37 -47.94 -38.32
N ALA A 5 10.92 -47.39 -37.23
CA ALA A 5 12.34 -47.41 -36.95
C ALA A 5 12.66 -48.50 -35.94
N ASP A 6 12.71 -49.71 -36.40
CA ASP A 6 13.56 -50.78 -35.86
C ASP A 6 13.19 -52.09 -36.58
N GLY A 7 14.17 -52.73 -37.13
CA GLY A 7 14.11 -53.85 -38.08
C GLY A 7 13.47 -55.18 -37.61
N ARG A 8 12.50 -55.17 -36.74
CA ARG A 8 11.66 -56.35 -36.41
C ARG A 8 10.28 -56.19 -37.05
N ARG A 9 9.91 -57.03 -37.98
CA ARG A 9 8.58 -57.11 -38.63
C ARG A 9 7.55 -57.54 -37.57
N SER A 10 6.86 -56.51 -36.93
CA SER A 10 5.62 -56.75 -36.20
C SER A 10 4.51 -57.12 -37.20
N THR A 11 3.80 -58.23 -37.04
CA THR A 11 2.76 -58.76 -37.93
C THR A 11 1.44 -57.99 -37.83
N GLY A 12 1.41 -56.81 -37.19
CA GLY A 12 0.23 -55.94 -37.12
C GLY A 12 0.38 -54.81 -36.13
N ALA A 13 -0.41 -53.74 -36.19
CA ALA A 13 -0.45 -52.61 -35.30
C ALA A 13 -1.42 -52.80 -34.15
N LEU A 14 -1.04 -52.33 -32.97
CA LEU A 14 -1.95 -52.19 -31.82
C LEU A 14 -2.91 -51.02 -32.04
N VAL A 15 -4.19 -51.26 -32.03
CA VAL A 15 -5.26 -50.28 -32.05
C VAL A 15 -6.21 -50.46 -30.88
N PHE A 16 -6.95 -49.42 -30.54
CA PHE A 16 -7.90 -49.46 -29.44
C PHE A 16 -9.32 -49.31 -30.00
N MET A 17 -10.18 -50.31 -29.77
CA MET A 17 -11.57 -50.25 -30.20
C MET A 17 -12.45 -49.73 -29.06
N LEU A 18 -13.22 -48.67 -29.35
CA LEU A 18 -14.19 -48.13 -28.41
C LEU A 18 -15.38 -49.12 -28.33
N ASP A 19 -15.57 -49.72 -27.17
CA ASP A 19 -16.73 -50.60 -26.90
C ASP A 19 -17.91 -49.72 -26.48
N ILE A 20 -18.79 -49.41 -27.47
CA ILE A 20 -19.98 -48.58 -27.25
C ILE A 20 -20.92 -49.20 -26.21
N GLY A 21 -21.14 -50.49 -26.24
CA GLY A 21 -22.07 -51.21 -25.35
C GLY A 21 -21.58 -51.15 -23.89
N ALA A 22 -20.29 -51.45 -23.67
CA ALA A 22 -19.69 -51.36 -22.35
C ALA A 22 -19.56 -49.88 -21.87
N SER A 23 -19.24 -48.97 -22.76
CA SER A 23 -19.17 -47.54 -22.45
C SER A 23 -20.52 -46.88 -22.16
N ALA A 24 -21.61 -47.36 -22.79
CA ALA A 24 -22.98 -46.89 -22.54
C ALA A 24 -23.47 -47.26 -21.12
N SER A 25 -23.04 -48.38 -20.58
CA SER A 25 -23.39 -48.82 -19.22
C SER A 25 -22.40 -48.35 -18.15
N ALA A 26 -21.18 -47.94 -18.52
CA ALA A 26 -20.16 -47.44 -17.64
C ALA A 26 -20.10 -45.91 -17.64
N HIS A 27 -19.69 -45.30 -16.55
CA HIS A 27 -19.38 -43.88 -16.52
C HIS A 27 -17.98 -43.55 -17.05
N ALA A 28 -17.46 -44.36 -17.96
CA ALA A 28 -16.13 -44.26 -18.52
C ALA A 28 -16.14 -44.69 -20.00
N ALA A 29 -15.19 -44.24 -20.80
CA ALA A 29 -14.95 -44.78 -22.13
C ALA A 29 -14.19 -46.12 -21.98
N VAL A 30 -14.80 -47.20 -22.47
CA VAL A 30 -14.20 -48.53 -22.39
C VAL A 30 -13.54 -48.88 -23.73
N LEU A 31 -12.22 -49.11 -23.67
CA LEU A 31 -11.39 -49.43 -24.84
C LEU A 31 -11.01 -50.91 -24.80
N VAL A 32 -11.09 -51.58 -25.92
CA VAL A 32 -10.62 -52.97 -26.09
C VAL A 32 -9.35 -52.91 -26.93
N PRO A 33 -8.21 -53.35 -26.48
CA PRO A 33 -7.01 -53.47 -27.28
C PRO A 33 -7.19 -54.52 -28.35
N CYS A 34 -6.79 -54.21 -29.59
CA CYS A 34 -6.95 -55.08 -30.77
C CYS A 34 -5.67 -55.08 -31.61
N ARG A 35 -5.39 -56.16 -32.28
CA ARG A 35 -4.37 -56.24 -33.34
C ARG A 35 -5.05 -56.15 -34.70
N MET A 36 -4.49 -55.32 -35.58
CA MET A 36 -4.87 -55.19 -36.98
C MET A 36 -3.65 -55.46 -37.86
N GLN A 37 -3.89 -56.08 -39.05
CA GLN A 37 -2.89 -56.22 -40.08
C GLN A 37 -2.54 -54.83 -40.68
N LEU A 38 -1.32 -54.69 -41.13
CA LEU A 38 -0.89 -53.47 -41.85
C LEU A 38 -0.94 -53.81 -43.37
N ASP A 39 -1.46 -52.87 -44.16
CA ASP A 39 -1.36 -52.90 -45.61
C ASP A 39 0.07 -52.60 -46.10
N VAL A 40 0.27 -52.66 -47.41
CA VAL A 40 1.61 -52.42 -48.03
C VAL A 40 2.07 -50.98 -47.80
N ALA A 41 1.14 -50.07 -47.50
CA ALA A 41 1.44 -48.69 -47.18
C ALA A 41 1.66 -48.42 -45.70
N GLY A 42 1.50 -49.42 -44.83
CA GLY A 42 1.67 -49.29 -43.37
C GLY A 42 0.43 -48.84 -42.65
N ASN A 43 -0.75 -48.81 -43.26
CA ASN A 43 -2.01 -48.47 -42.63
C ASN A 43 -2.70 -49.72 -42.06
N ALA A 44 -3.39 -49.55 -40.93
CA ALA A 44 -4.16 -50.64 -40.33
C ALA A 44 -5.29 -51.05 -41.24
N SER A 45 -5.39 -52.34 -41.61
CA SER A 45 -6.37 -52.87 -42.53
C SER A 45 -6.92 -54.21 -42.00
N GLY A 46 -8.15 -54.57 -42.46
CA GLY A 46 -8.83 -55.83 -42.09
C GLY A 46 -9.60 -55.72 -40.75
N ARG A 47 -10.06 -56.88 -40.27
CA ARG A 47 -10.83 -56.91 -39.00
C ARG A 47 -9.99 -56.79 -37.76
N PRO A 48 -10.38 -55.95 -36.80
CA PRO A 48 -9.70 -55.87 -35.52
C PRO A 48 -9.91 -57.18 -34.75
N ARG A 49 -8.81 -57.75 -34.26
CA ARG A 49 -8.87 -58.92 -33.42
C ARG A 49 -8.60 -58.50 -31.97
N PRO A 50 -9.56 -58.64 -31.04
CA PRO A 50 -9.34 -58.35 -29.64
C PRO A 50 -8.21 -59.23 -29.11
N ILE A 51 -7.33 -58.62 -28.29
CA ILE A 51 -6.21 -59.29 -27.64
C ILE A 51 -6.26 -58.99 -26.14
N VAL A 52 -5.67 -59.87 -25.37
CA VAL A 52 -5.42 -59.68 -23.96
C VAL A 52 -3.93 -59.34 -23.80
N LEU A 53 -3.62 -58.18 -23.28
CA LEU A 53 -2.23 -57.79 -23.01
C LEU A 53 -1.85 -58.33 -21.63
N GLY A 54 -0.74 -59.00 -21.48
CA GLY A 54 -0.31 -59.53 -20.21
C GLY A 54 1.09 -60.16 -20.24
N PRO A 55 1.61 -60.60 -19.06
CA PRO A 55 2.86 -61.31 -18.99
C PRO A 55 2.81 -62.65 -19.75
N SER A 56 3.95 -63.09 -20.24
CA SER A 56 4.15 -64.25 -21.16
C SER A 56 3.42 -65.56 -20.87
N HIS A 57 2.82 -65.69 -19.69
CA HIS A 57 2.11 -66.94 -19.27
C HIS A 57 0.59 -66.74 -19.12
N ALA A 58 0.05 -65.56 -19.39
CA ALA A 58 -1.34 -65.24 -19.12
C ALA A 58 -2.12 -64.57 -20.26
N GLY A 59 -1.51 -64.17 -21.39
CA GLY A 59 -2.16 -63.44 -22.46
C GLY A 59 -1.73 -63.87 -23.86
N ASP A 60 -2.55 -63.49 -24.86
CA ASP A 60 -2.29 -63.77 -26.29
C ASP A 60 -1.15 -62.91 -26.86
N THR A 61 -0.71 -61.87 -26.17
CA THR A 61 0.35 -60.97 -26.62
C THR A 61 1.21 -60.54 -25.43
N ASP A 62 2.49 -60.83 -25.52
CA ASP A 62 3.49 -60.45 -24.53
C ASP A 62 3.79 -58.93 -24.65
N PHE A 63 3.94 -58.23 -23.53
CA PHE A 63 4.36 -56.83 -23.50
C PHE A 63 5.69 -56.57 -24.19
N GLU A 64 6.59 -57.60 -24.20
CA GLU A 64 7.86 -57.54 -24.90
C GLU A 64 7.75 -57.43 -26.42
N GLN A 65 6.60 -57.86 -26.98
CA GLN A 65 6.34 -57.81 -28.43
C GLN A 65 5.79 -56.45 -28.89
N LEU A 66 5.50 -55.51 -27.97
CA LEU A 66 5.07 -54.15 -28.27
C LEU A 66 6.26 -53.27 -28.64
N ASP A 67 6.09 -52.42 -29.64
CA ASP A 67 7.07 -51.39 -29.96
C ASP A 67 7.12 -50.26 -28.89
N THR A 68 8.12 -49.38 -28.98
CA THR A 68 8.31 -48.28 -27.99
C THR A 68 7.13 -47.33 -27.97
N VAL A 69 6.49 -47.04 -29.12
CA VAL A 69 5.32 -46.14 -29.22
C VAL A 69 4.08 -46.83 -28.63
N GLU A 70 3.89 -48.10 -28.91
CA GLU A 70 2.80 -48.93 -28.34
C GLU A 70 2.86 -49.00 -26.82
N ARG A 71 4.06 -49.20 -26.27
CA ARG A 71 4.31 -49.19 -24.79
C ARG A 71 4.01 -47.84 -24.17
N ALA A 72 4.48 -46.76 -24.81
CA ALA A 72 4.25 -45.39 -24.30
C ALA A 72 2.74 -45.03 -24.30
N LEU A 73 2.03 -45.40 -25.38
CA LEU A 73 0.57 -45.18 -25.47
C LEU A 73 -0.19 -46.01 -24.41
N LEU A 74 0.21 -47.23 -24.20
CA LEU A 74 -0.42 -48.08 -23.20
C LEU A 74 -0.13 -47.59 -21.77
N ALA A 75 1.08 -47.18 -21.49
CA ALA A 75 1.47 -46.59 -20.21
C ALA A 75 0.65 -45.31 -19.89
N GLN A 76 0.41 -44.46 -20.86
CA GLN A 76 -0.44 -43.24 -20.69
C GLN A 76 -1.92 -43.60 -20.46
N LEU A 77 -2.43 -44.66 -21.07
CA LEU A 77 -3.82 -45.08 -20.90
C LEU A 77 -4.07 -45.78 -19.53
N VAL A 78 -3.09 -46.50 -19.03
CA VAL A 78 -3.24 -47.32 -17.79
C VAL A 78 -2.66 -46.65 -16.58
N GLY A 79 -1.70 -45.73 -16.79
CA GLY A 79 -0.93 -45.14 -15.71
C GLY A 79 -1.42 -43.79 -15.22
N THR A 80 -2.30 -43.79 -14.27
CA THR A 80 -2.61 -42.59 -13.45
C THR A 80 -1.96 -42.64 -12.06
N VAL A 81 -0.86 -43.36 -11.89
CA VAL A 81 -0.04 -43.26 -10.69
C VAL A 81 1.32 -42.74 -11.10
N ALA A 82 1.69 -41.58 -10.59
CA ALA A 82 2.99 -40.95 -10.80
C ALA A 82 4.11 -41.85 -10.25
N VAL A 83 4.64 -42.68 -11.12
CA VAL A 83 5.87 -43.44 -10.86
C VAL A 83 6.69 -43.35 -12.14
N SER A 84 8.01 -43.18 -12.00
CA SER A 84 9.00 -43.10 -13.08
C SER A 84 8.66 -44.05 -14.26
N GLU A 85 9.05 -43.68 -15.47
CA GLU A 85 8.76 -44.41 -16.71
C GLU A 85 9.00 -45.94 -16.57
N THR A 86 9.97 -46.35 -15.80
CA THR A 86 10.27 -47.75 -15.47
C THR A 86 9.22 -48.40 -14.56
N GLY A 87 8.68 -47.68 -13.56
CA GLY A 87 7.74 -48.25 -12.60
C GLY A 87 6.33 -48.50 -13.16
N ALA A 88 5.89 -47.72 -14.15
CA ALA A 88 4.61 -47.90 -14.83
C ALA A 88 4.62 -49.16 -15.72
N VAL A 89 5.72 -49.47 -16.35
CA VAL A 89 5.89 -50.69 -17.19
C VAL A 89 5.92 -51.95 -16.31
N GLU A 90 6.63 -51.95 -15.17
CA GLU A 90 6.64 -53.07 -14.23
C GLU A 90 5.26 -53.35 -13.62
N ALA A 91 4.40 -52.35 -13.42
CA ALA A 91 3.03 -52.56 -12.94
C ALA A 91 2.11 -53.15 -14.00
N LEU A 92 2.36 -52.88 -15.28
CA LEU A 92 1.65 -53.42 -16.44
C LEU A 92 2.02 -54.90 -16.69
N GLU A 93 3.27 -55.27 -16.51
CA GLU A 93 3.80 -56.62 -16.70
C GLU A 93 3.23 -57.69 -15.72
N ARG A 94 2.52 -57.25 -14.68
CA ARG A 94 1.92 -58.12 -13.66
C ARG A 94 0.42 -58.40 -13.83
N ARG A 95 -0.29 -57.76 -14.83
CA ARG A 95 -1.74 -57.83 -14.98
C ARG A 95 -2.13 -58.13 -16.41
N SER A 96 -3.11 -59.04 -16.60
CA SER A 96 -3.74 -59.21 -17.90
C SER A 96 -4.79 -58.16 -18.16
N ILE A 97 -4.73 -57.46 -19.32
CA ILE A 97 -5.57 -56.35 -19.71
C ILE A 97 -6.39 -56.72 -20.92
N ALA A 98 -7.67 -57.01 -20.73
CA ALA A 98 -8.63 -57.25 -21.79
C ALA A 98 -9.45 -55.98 -22.19
N ARG A 99 -9.64 -55.04 -21.25
CA ARG A 99 -10.35 -53.79 -21.42
C ARG A 99 -9.72 -52.71 -20.57
N ILE A 100 -9.72 -51.48 -21.10
CA ILE A 100 -9.20 -50.27 -20.42
C ILE A 100 -10.35 -49.29 -20.25
N ALA A 101 -10.69 -48.96 -19.01
CA ALA A 101 -11.68 -47.91 -18.72
C ALA A 101 -10.95 -46.58 -18.54
N VAL A 102 -11.18 -45.65 -19.43
CA VAL A 102 -10.61 -44.28 -19.41
C VAL A 102 -11.53 -43.42 -18.58
N SER A 103 -11.00 -42.87 -17.50
CA SER A 103 -11.78 -42.02 -16.61
C SER A 103 -12.30 -40.78 -17.37
N PRO A 104 -13.49 -40.27 -17.02
CA PRO A 104 -14.05 -39.12 -17.68
C PRO A 104 -13.15 -37.87 -17.65
N GLN A 105 -12.37 -37.66 -16.61
CA GLN A 105 -11.44 -36.56 -16.47
C GLN A 105 -10.25 -36.64 -17.43
N ALA A 106 -9.72 -37.85 -17.63
CA ALA A 106 -8.58 -38.11 -18.50
C ALA A 106 -9.00 -38.32 -19.97
N ALA A 107 -10.27 -38.73 -20.22
CA ALA A 107 -10.76 -39.10 -21.53
C ALA A 107 -10.52 -38.04 -22.63
N PRO A 108 -10.75 -36.72 -22.42
CA PRO A 108 -10.52 -35.75 -23.49
C PRO A 108 -9.08 -35.73 -24.02
N ALA A 109 -8.09 -35.83 -23.14
CA ALA A 109 -6.69 -35.78 -23.51
C ALA A 109 -6.23 -37.13 -24.12
N GLN A 110 -6.58 -38.23 -23.46
CA GLN A 110 -6.14 -39.57 -23.87
C GLN A 110 -6.78 -40.01 -25.15
N LEU A 111 -8.09 -39.76 -25.35
CA LEU A 111 -8.78 -40.13 -26.58
C LEU A 111 -8.39 -39.23 -27.74
N ALA A 112 -8.15 -37.94 -27.51
CA ALA A 112 -7.62 -37.03 -28.53
C ALA A 112 -6.28 -37.55 -29.08
N MET A 113 -5.37 -37.91 -28.20
CA MET A 113 -4.07 -38.49 -28.56
C MET A 113 -4.24 -39.80 -29.38
N LEU A 114 -5.12 -40.68 -28.98
CA LEU A 114 -5.39 -41.89 -29.73
C LEU A 114 -5.98 -41.64 -31.11
N CYS A 115 -6.84 -40.64 -31.23
CA CYS A 115 -7.38 -40.18 -32.53
C CYS A 115 -6.26 -39.59 -33.41
N GLU A 116 -5.39 -38.75 -32.88
CA GLU A 116 -4.27 -38.15 -33.62
C GLU A 116 -3.31 -39.19 -34.16
N THR A 117 -3.10 -40.28 -33.42
CA THR A 117 -2.26 -41.39 -33.88
C THR A 117 -2.99 -42.34 -34.84
N GLY A 118 -4.25 -42.12 -35.11
CA GLY A 118 -5.09 -43.01 -35.96
C GLY A 118 -5.35 -44.39 -35.32
N ARG A 119 -5.11 -44.54 -34.00
CA ARG A 119 -5.20 -45.83 -33.30
C ARG A 119 -6.50 -46.02 -32.53
N LEU A 120 -7.44 -45.10 -32.56
CA LEU A 120 -8.77 -45.26 -32.02
C LEU A 120 -9.79 -45.58 -33.14
N ILE A 121 -10.48 -46.72 -32.97
CA ILE A 121 -11.49 -47.19 -33.92
C ILE A 121 -12.80 -47.47 -33.18
N VAL A 122 -13.87 -47.53 -33.89
CA VAL A 122 -15.19 -47.93 -33.36
C VAL A 122 -15.59 -49.28 -33.95
N GLN A 123 -16.36 -50.05 -33.19
CA GLN A 123 -16.86 -51.33 -33.62
C GLN A 123 -17.70 -51.16 -34.92
N PRO A 124 -17.41 -51.95 -36.00
CA PRO A 124 -18.13 -51.86 -37.24
C PRO A 124 -19.59 -52.23 -37.04
N GLU A 125 -20.52 -51.58 -37.80
CA GLU A 125 -21.90 -51.91 -37.80
C GLU A 125 -22.12 -53.30 -38.49
N PRO A 126 -22.94 -54.20 -37.92
CA PRO A 126 -23.12 -55.52 -38.44
C PRO A 126 -23.65 -55.60 -39.89
N ARG A 127 -24.16 -54.48 -40.44
CA ARG A 127 -24.83 -54.42 -41.78
C ARG A 127 -24.00 -53.76 -42.89
N ARG A 128 -22.83 -53.21 -42.59
CA ARG A 128 -21.93 -52.65 -43.61
C ARG A 128 -20.73 -53.61 -43.81
N ALA A 129 -20.15 -53.54 -45.01
CA ALA A 129 -19.09 -54.45 -45.47
C ALA A 129 -18.08 -54.65 -44.37
N PRO A 130 -17.78 -55.89 -43.94
CA PRO A 130 -17.12 -56.16 -42.69
C PRO A 130 -15.60 -55.77 -42.59
N ASP A 131 -15.07 -55.24 -43.70
CA ASP A 131 -13.60 -55.10 -43.86
C ASP A 131 -13.10 -53.65 -43.86
N VAL A 132 -13.98 -52.63 -43.74
CA VAL A 132 -13.56 -51.23 -43.69
C VAL A 132 -13.71 -50.67 -42.27
N VAL A 133 -12.60 -50.53 -41.55
CA VAL A 133 -12.54 -49.91 -40.24
C VAL A 133 -12.14 -48.44 -40.43
N ILE A 134 -12.97 -47.54 -39.91
CA ILE A 134 -12.71 -46.10 -39.98
C ILE A 134 -12.12 -45.67 -38.66
N PRO A 135 -10.90 -45.11 -38.62
CA PRO A 135 -10.35 -44.47 -37.46
C PRO A 135 -11.20 -43.25 -37.04
N LEU A 136 -11.43 -43.09 -35.75
CA LEU A 136 -12.11 -41.93 -35.23
C LEU A 136 -11.17 -40.71 -35.22
N THR A 137 -11.69 -39.56 -35.60
CA THR A 137 -11.01 -38.28 -35.44
C THR A 137 -11.51 -37.57 -34.17
N TRP A 138 -10.68 -36.79 -33.53
CA TRP A 138 -11.06 -36.00 -32.37
C TRP A 138 -11.62 -34.63 -32.82
N ASP A 139 -12.86 -34.35 -32.44
CA ASP A 139 -13.45 -33.02 -32.64
C ASP A 139 -13.11 -32.11 -31.45
N GLY A 140 -12.02 -31.34 -31.59
CA GLY A 140 -11.50 -30.39 -30.57
C GLY A 140 -12.32 -29.10 -30.45
N GLY A 141 -13.43 -28.96 -31.18
CA GLY A 141 -14.31 -27.79 -31.10
C GLY A 141 -15.02 -27.65 -29.73
N ARG A 142 -15.86 -26.63 -29.61
CA ARG A 142 -16.74 -26.47 -28.45
C ARG A 142 -17.55 -27.75 -28.22
N PRO A 143 -17.81 -28.16 -26.97
CA PRO A 143 -18.67 -29.32 -26.71
C PRO A 143 -20.07 -29.14 -27.34
N TRP A 144 -20.68 -30.24 -27.73
CA TRP A 144 -22.09 -30.27 -28.05
C TRP A 144 -22.91 -30.14 -26.76
N GLU A 145 -24.05 -29.46 -26.84
CA GLU A 145 -25.00 -29.29 -25.74
C GLU A 145 -26.32 -29.92 -26.08
N PHE A 146 -26.97 -30.56 -25.11
CA PHE A 146 -28.35 -30.98 -25.27
C PHE A 146 -29.29 -29.80 -25.12
N ALA A 147 -30.17 -29.58 -26.05
CA ALA A 147 -31.18 -28.51 -26.04
C ALA A 147 -32.57 -29.03 -26.42
N LEU A 148 -33.56 -28.43 -25.82
CA LEU A 148 -34.94 -28.52 -26.21
C LEU A 148 -35.22 -27.41 -27.22
N VAL A 149 -35.65 -27.77 -28.41
CA VAL A 149 -36.00 -26.83 -29.49
C VAL A 149 -37.49 -26.91 -29.76
N LEU A 150 -38.16 -25.78 -29.67
CA LEU A 150 -39.58 -25.66 -29.97
C LEU A 150 -39.72 -25.15 -31.40
N GLU A 151 -40.23 -26.00 -32.31
CA GLU A 151 -40.40 -25.72 -33.75
C GLU A 151 -41.89 -25.59 -34.13
N PRO A 152 -42.25 -24.55 -34.87
CA PRO A 152 -43.63 -24.45 -35.42
C PRO A 152 -43.80 -25.35 -36.63
N GLU A 153 -44.99 -25.90 -36.85
CA GLU A 153 -45.31 -26.69 -38.06
C GLU A 153 -45.43 -25.81 -39.31
N ASP A 154 -45.87 -24.52 -39.18
CA ASP A 154 -46.22 -23.67 -40.34
C ASP A 154 -45.42 -22.33 -40.33
N VAL A 155 -44.11 -22.38 -40.52
CA VAL A 155 -43.22 -21.17 -40.52
C VAL A 155 -43.53 -20.26 -41.71
N MET A 156 -43.94 -20.77 -42.86
CA MET A 156 -44.16 -19.98 -44.09
C MET A 156 -45.41 -19.15 -44.07
N SER A 157 -46.51 -19.66 -43.52
CA SER A 157 -47.75 -18.91 -43.40
C SER A 157 -47.67 -17.80 -42.36
N MET A 158 -46.92 -17.99 -41.27
CA MET A 158 -46.75 -17.03 -40.22
C MET A 158 -45.89 -15.85 -40.64
N LYS A 159 -44.80 -16.05 -41.39
CA LYS A 159 -43.99 -14.95 -41.93
C LYS A 159 -44.78 -14.04 -42.88
N ALA A 160 -45.68 -14.60 -43.65
CA ALA A 160 -46.55 -13.82 -44.56
C ALA A 160 -47.55 -12.95 -43.77
N GLN A 161 -48.16 -13.48 -42.72
CA GLN A 161 -49.05 -12.74 -41.83
C GLN A 161 -48.37 -11.61 -41.06
N THR A 162 -47.24 -11.87 -40.47
CA THR A 162 -46.44 -10.87 -39.68
C THR A 162 -45.97 -9.72 -40.57
N MET A 163 -45.60 -10.00 -41.83
CA MET A 163 -45.23 -8.92 -42.79
C MET A 163 -46.41 -8.08 -43.24
N SER A 164 -47.63 -8.62 -43.23
CA SER A 164 -48.84 -7.86 -43.54
C SER A 164 -49.31 -6.97 -42.41
N GLU A 165 -49.13 -7.43 -41.14
CA GLU A 165 -49.54 -6.70 -39.93
C GLU A 165 -48.56 -5.62 -39.54
N MET A 166 -47.22 -5.80 -39.76
CA MET A 166 -46.20 -4.77 -39.55
C MET A 166 -46.33 -3.58 -40.52
N ALA A 167 -47.07 -3.72 -41.62
CA ALA A 167 -47.33 -2.63 -42.56
C ALA A 167 -48.37 -1.60 -42.05
N GLU A 168 -49.11 -1.93 -40.99
CA GLU A 168 -50.21 -1.12 -40.45
C GLU A 168 -49.85 -0.35 -39.14
N GLY A 169 -48.65 -0.47 -38.64
CA GLY A 169 -48.10 0.47 -37.60
C GLY A 169 -48.56 0.23 -36.14
N GLU A 170 -49.23 -0.85 -35.82
CA GLU A 170 -49.59 -1.25 -34.46
C GLU A 170 -48.67 -2.39 -33.97
N GLU A 171 -48.17 -2.29 -32.76
CA GLU A 171 -47.51 -3.40 -32.05
C GLU A 171 -48.55 -4.48 -31.69
N ALA A 172 -49.04 -5.19 -32.66
CA ALA A 172 -49.89 -6.33 -32.41
C ALA A 172 -49.09 -7.52 -31.85
N PRO A 173 -49.64 -8.28 -30.87
CA PRO A 173 -48.94 -9.45 -30.34
C PRO A 173 -48.75 -10.46 -31.46
N LEU A 174 -47.52 -10.98 -31.63
CA LEU A 174 -47.17 -11.94 -32.65
C LEU A 174 -48.19 -13.11 -32.68
N PRO A 175 -48.69 -13.52 -33.85
CA PRO A 175 -49.66 -14.58 -33.96
C PRO A 175 -49.14 -15.89 -33.39
N ARG A 176 -50.00 -16.64 -32.67
CA ARG A 176 -49.66 -17.95 -32.14
C ARG A 176 -49.70 -18.99 -33.22
N PRO A 177 -48.74 -19.91 -33.31
CA PRO A 177 -48.83 -21.01 -34.26
C PRO A 177 -49.99 -21.92 -33.89
N SER A 178 -50.60 -22.57 -34.88
CA SER A 178 -51.66 -23.56 -34.66
C SER A 178 -51.14 -24.77 -33.91
N LYS A 179 -49.89 -25.19 -34.22
CA LYS A 179 -49.20 -26.31 -33.64
C LYS A 179 -47.68 -26.04 -33.50
N ALA A 180 -47.08 -26.57 -32.47
CA ALA A 180 -45.63 -26.51 -32.20
C ALA A 180 -45.11 -27.90 -31.80
N THR A 181 -43.90 -28.20 -32.19
CA THR A 181 -43.25 -29.49 -31.92
C THR A 181 -42.01 -29.24 -31.06
N LEU A 182 -41.95 -29.86 -29.89
CA LEU A 182 -40.78 -29.88 -29.01
C LEU A 182 -39.83 -31.02 -29.38
N ARG A 183 -38.58 -30.71 -29.72
CA ARG A 183 -37.54 -31.68 -30.10
C ARG A 183 -36.36 -31.60 -29.16
N GLY A 184 -35.80 -32.76 -28.80
CA GLY A 184 -34.49 -32.84 -28.19
C GLY A 184 -33.41 -32.85 -29.28
N MET A 185 -32.45 -31.95 -29.22
CA MET A 185 -31.37 -31.81 -30.20
C MET A 185 -30.00 -31.63 -29.56
N LEU A 186 -28.97 -32.02 -30.30
CA LEU A 186 -27.58 -31.60 -29.98
C LEU A 186 -27.31 -30.29 -30.73
N VAL A 187 -26.89 -29.27 -29.99
CA VAL A 187 -26.63 -27.95 -30.53
C VAL A 187 -25.17 -27.53 -30.24
N ARG A 188 -24.53 -26.81 -31.18
CA ARG A 188 -23.22 -26.24 -31.07
C ARG A 188 -23.11 -24.96 -31.89
N GLY A 189 -23.25 -23.81 -31.27
CA GLY A 189 -23.39 -22.54 -31.98
C GLY A 189 -24.63 -22.57 -32.91
N SER A 190 -24.43 -22.42 -34.21
CA SER A 190 -25.48 -22.50 -35.21
C SER A 190 -25.76 -23.93 -35.72
N GLN A 191 -24.95 -24.90 -35.36
CA GLN A 191 -25.10 -26.30 -35.79
C GLN A 191 -26.13 -27.00 -34.89
N ARG A 192 -27.06 -27.71 -35.54
CA ARG A 192 -28.06 -28.54 -34.87
C ARG A 192 -28.04 -29.93 -35.46
N LYS A 193 -28.14 -30.96 -34.60
CA LYS A 193 -28.17 -32.37 -34.96
C LYS A 193 -29.23 -33.08 -34.16
N ASP A 194 -30.01 -33.93 -34.87
CA ASP A 194 -30.96 -34.80 -34.20
C ASP A 194 -30.24 -35.81 -33.31
N LEU A 195 -30.88 -36.20 -32.19
CA LEU A 195 -30.30 -37.19 -31.26
C LEU A 195 -30.03 -38.56 -31.90
N ARG A 196 -30.66 -38.85 -33.06
CA ARG A 196 -30.48 -40.09 -33.81
C ARG A 196 -29.33 -40.06 -34.80
N GLU A 197 -28.68 -38.88 -35.02
CA GLU A 197 -27.55 -38.79 -35.95
C GLU A 197 -26.26 -39.41 -35.38
N PRO A 198 -25.91 -39.25 -34.10
CA PRO A 198 -24.78 -39.94 -33.52
C PRO A 198 -24.98 -41.47 -33.44
N ARG A 199 -23.91 -42.21 -33.53
CA ARG A 199 -23.95 -43.66 -33.28
C ARG A 199 -24.24 -43.98 -31.81
N ALA A 200 -23.74 -43.15 -30.93
CA ALA A 200 -24.02 -43.26 -29.50
C ALA A 200 -23.75 -41.92 -28.76
N ILE A 201 -24.47 -41.71 -27.70
CA ILE A 201 -24.24 -40.68 -26.71
C ILE A 201 -23.87 -41.39 -25.40
N LEU A 202 -22.65 -41.24 -24.97
CA LEU A 202 -22.12 -41.94 -23.80
C LEU A 202 -22.33 -41.12 -22.51
N ARG A 203 -22.66 -41.81 -21.42
CA ARG A 203 -22.83 -41.19 -20.09
C ARG A 203 -21.53 -40.54 -19.58
N SER A 204 -20.38 -40.90 -20.16
CA SER A 204 -19.08 -40.27 -19.90
C SER A 204 -18.91 -38.85 -20.49
N GLY A 205 -19.96 -38.27 -21.11
CA GLY A 205 -19.88 -36.94 -21.71
C GLY A 205 -19.22 -36.93 -23.10
N LEU A 206 -19.37 -38.03 -23.84
CA LEU A 206 -18.85 -38.16 -25.21
C LEU A 206 -19.98 -38.46 -26.20
N VAL A 207 -19.85 -37.89 -27.38
CA VAL A 207 -20.74 -38.17 -28.52
C VAL A 207 -19.93 -38.85 -29.62
N VAL A 208 -20.38 -40.02 -30.04
CA VAL A 208 -19.72 -40.85 -31.07
C VAL A 208 -20.48 -40.65 -32.37
N PHE A 209 -19.93 -40.00 -33.34
CA PHE A 209 -20.44 -39.90 -34.72
C PHE A 209 -19.85 -41.02 -35.60
N ALA A 210 -20.19 -41.05 -36.86
CA ALA A 210 -19.72 -42.08 -37.78
C ALA A 210 -18.18 -42.12 -37.92
N ASP A 211 -17.56 -40.95 -37.92
CA ASP A 211 -16.14 -40.74 -38.23
C ASP A 211 -15.39 -39.91 -37.17
N ARG A 212 -16.10 -39.46 -36.12
CA ARG A 212 -15.51 -38.57 -35.12
C ARG A 212 -16.05 -38.81 -33.72
N LEU A 213 -15.24 -38.45 -32.75
CA LEU A 213 -15.54 -38.42 -31.34
C LEU A 213 -15.54 -36.96 -30.82
N ALA A 214 -16.61 -36.53 -30.20
CA ALA A 214 -16.78 -35.19 -29.72
C ALA A 214 -17.14 -35.16 -28.21
N ARG A 215 -16.94 -34.02 -27.55
CA ARG A 215 -17.42 -33.81 -26.19
C ARG A 215 -18.88 -33.39 -26.17
N LEU A 216 -19.62 -33.85 -25.18
CA LEU A 216 -20.91 -33.36 -24.78
C LEU A 216 -20.74 -32.48 -23.52
N ALA A 217 -21.26 -31.28 -23.53
CA ALA A 217 -21.36 -30.47 -22.33
C ALA A 217 -22.44 -31.07 -21.44
N VAL A 218 -22.02 -31.73 -20.40
CA VAL A 218 -22.90 -32.14 -19.31
C VAL A 218 -22.83 -30.97 -18.33
N GLY A 219 -23.93 -30.28 -18.06
CA GLY A 219 -24.00 -28.99 -17.36
C GLY A 219 -23.03 -28.87 -16.18
N GLU A 220 -22.35 -27.72 -16.08
CA GLU A 220 -21.25 -27.41 -15.16
C GLU A 220 -21.58 -27.51 -13.65
N SER A 221 -22.80 -27.91 -13.28
CA SER A 221 -23.30 -27.78 -11.93
C SER A 221 -22.89 -28.84 -10.93
N THR A 222 -22.26 -29.93 -11.37
CA THR A 222 -21.78 -30.96 -10.40
C THR A 222 -20.55 -31.68 -10.95
N GLY A 223 -19.57 -31.87 -10.10
CA GLY A 223 -18.45 -32.77 -10.39
C GLY A 223 -18.99 -34.11 -10.87
N TRP A 224 -18.27 -34.76 -11.75
CA TRP A 224 -18.57 -35.98 -12.50
C TRP A 224 -19.28 -37.13 -11.74
N GLY A 225 -19.98 -36.87 -10.65
CA GLY A 225 -20.56 -37.90 -9.79
C GLY A 225 -22.07 -37.96 -9.69
N SER A 226 -22.84 -36.89 -9.94
CA SER A 226 -24.26 -36.93 -9.55
C SER A 226 -25.29 -36.28 -10.48
N SER A 227 -24.94 -35.48 -11.49
CA SER A 227 -25.92 -34.76 -12.30
C SER A 227 -26.01 -35.13 -13.79
N ALA A 228 -25.23 -36.10 -14.24
CA ALA A 228 -25.39 -36.66 -15.59
C ALA A 228 -26.77 -37.36 -15.80
N GLY A 229 -27.46 -37.61 -14.71
CA GLY A 229 -28.72 -38.39 -14.74
C GLY A 229 -29.90 -37.70 -15.42
N TRP A 230 -30.06 -36.38 -15.31
CA TRP A 230 -31.24 -35.67 -15.83
C TRP A 230 -31.18 -35.45 -17.34
N ALA A 231 -30.01 -35.01 -17.86
CA ALA A 231 -29.84 -34.77 -19.30
C ALA A 231 -29.98 -36.08 -20.09
N THR A 232 -29.42 -37.16 -19.53
CA THR A 232 -29.60 -38.50 -20.12
C THR A 232 -31.04 -38.94 -20.06
N GLY A 233 -31.79 -38.67 -18.99
CA GLY A 233 -33.23 -38.95 -18.88
C GLY A 233 -34.06 -38.26 -19.98
N TRP A 234 -33.82 -36.99 -20.22
CA TRP A 234 -34.45 -36.25 -21.31
C TRP A 234 -34.06 -36.80 -22.69
N MET A 235 -32.78 -37.05 -22.93
CA MET A 235 -32.31 -37.61 -24.19
C MET A 235 -32.93 -38.99 -24.45
N GLU A 236 -32.93 -39.87 -23.45
CA GLU A 236 -33.58 -41.23 -23.58
C GLU A 236 -35.06 -41.15 -23.85
N GLN A 237 -35.78 -40.13 -23.29
CA GLN A 237 -37.21 -39.95 -23.58
C GLN A 237 -37.46 -39.51 -25.03
N PHE A 238 -36.67 -38.55 -25.55
CA PHE A 238 -36.81 -38.09 -26.93
C PHE A 238 -36.32 -39.15 -27.94
N GLU A 239 -35.30 -39.95 -27.60
CA GLU A 239 -34.90 -41.09 -28.44
C GLU A 239 -36.01 -42.14 -28.55
N ARG A 240 -36.68 -42.45 -27.41
CA ARG A 240 -37.74 -43.47 -27.39
C ARG A 240 -39.07 -43.01 -27.93
N ARG A 241 -39.55 -41.81 -27.55
CA ARG A 241 -40.90 -41.30 -27.87
C ARG A 241 -40.95 -40.41 -29.11
N GLY A 242 -39.77 -39.83 -29.47
CA GLY A 242 -39.71 -38.87 -30.56
C GLY A 242 -40.19 -37.46 -30.13
N PRO A 243 -40.38 -36.57 -31.10
CA PRO A 243 -40.85 -35.20 -30.86
C PRO A 243 -42.25 -35.19 -30.23
N ILE A 244 -42.54 -34.13 -29.44
CA ILE A 244 -43.82 -33.97 -28.74
C ILE A 244 -44.55 -32.79 -29.37
N GLU A 245 -45.81 -33.01 -29.83
CA GLU A 245 -46.65 -31.98 -30.47
C GLU A 245 -47.51 -31.28 -29.41
N PHE A 246 -47.62 -29.96 -29.54
CA PHE A 246 -48.42 -29.07 -28.69
C PHE A 246 -49.31 -28.17 -29.57
N SER A 247 -50.49 -27.80 -29.09
CA SER A 247 -51.23 -26.67 -29.65
C SER A 247 -50.60 -25.33 -29.26
N GLY A 248 -50.71 -24.32 -30.09
CA GLY A 248 -50.15 -23.00 -29.80
C GLY A 248 -50.67 -22.37 -28.49
N ALA A 249 -51.89 -22.72 -28.08
CA ALA A 249 -52.41 -22.29 -26.78
C ALA A 249 -51.72 -22.95 -25.57
N GLN A 250 -51.12 -24.13 -25.77
CA GLN A 250 -50.40 -24.84 -24.67
C GLN A 250 -48.94 -24.40 -24.51
N THR A 251 -48.41 -23.59 -25.43
CA THR A 251 -47.00 -23.20 -25.44
C THR A 251 -46.63 -22.40 -24.21
N ASP A 252 -47.47 -21.44 -23.78
CA ASP A 252 -47.17 -20.62 -22.59
C ASP A 252 -47.13 -21.49 -21.32
N GLY A 253 -48.08 -22.39 -21.15
CA GLY A 253 -48.08 -23.33 -20.02
C GLY A 253 -46.95 -24.36 -20.06
N LEU A 254 -46.48 -24.76 -21.27
CA LEU A 254 -45.29 -25.59 -21.40
C LEU A 254 -44.03 -24.86 -20.90
N ILE A 255 -43.85 -23.61 -21.32
CA ILE A 255 -42.67 -22.80 -20.91
C ILE A 255 -42.69 -22.56 -19.41
N GLU A 256 -43.86 -22.26 -18.83
CA GLU A 256 -43.99 -22.10 -17.37
C GLU A 256 -43.66 -23.39 -16.63
N HIS A 257 -44.16 -24.53 -17.14
CA HIS A 257 -43.84 -25.82 -16.57
C HIS A 257 -42.36 -26.16 -16.68
N LEU A 258 -41.72 -25.89 -17.81
CA LEU A 258 -40.28 -26.08 -17.96
C LEU A 258 -39.50 -25.22 -16.99
N ALA A 259 -39.92 -23.98 -16.77
CA ALA A 259 -39.27 -23.07 -15.79
C ALA A 259 -39.35 -23.61 -14.35
N SER A 260 -40.43 -24.25 -13.97
CA SER A 260 -40.64 -24.79 -12.61
C SER A 260 -39.81 -26.05 -12.31
N LEU A 261 -39.25 -26.70 -13.33
CA LEU A 261 -38.40 -27.89 -13.12
C LEU A 261 -37.07 -27.51 -12.44
N ALA A 262 -36.58 -28.36 -11.54
CA ALA A 262 -35.33 -28.11 -10.82
C ALA A 262 -34.12 -27.99 -11.76
N ASP A 263 -34.11 -28.80 -12.80
CA ASP A 263 -33.05 -28.82 -13.82
C ASP A 263 -33.67 -28.60 -15.22
N VAL A 264 -33.51 -27.43 -15.77
CA VAL A 264 -34.04 -27.06 -17.11
C VAL A 264 -32.95 -27.24 -18.16
N PRO A 265 -33.17 -28.06 -19.19
CA PRO A 265 -32.29 -28.15 -20.35
C PRO A 265 -32.13 -26.76 -21.03
N LYS A 266 -31.12 -26.64 -21.87
CA LYS A 266 -31.05 -25.48 -22.77
C LYS A 266 -32.29 -25.43 -23.62
N LEU A 267 -33.02 -24.33 -23.54
CA LEU A 267 -34.23 -24.12 -24.32
C LEU A 267 -33.90 -23.17 -25.48
N GLU A 268 -34.28 -23.56 -26.71
CA GLU A 268 -34.21 -22.67 -27.85
C GLU A 268 -35.63 -22.34 -28.30
N LEU A 269 -35.97 -21.05 -28.20
CA LEU A 269 -37.29 -20.55 -28.61
C LEU A 269 -37.11 -19.68 -29.87
N PRO A 270 -37.58 -20.11 -31.02
CA PRO A 270 -37.59 -19.31 -32.23
C PRO A 270 -38.40 -18.02 -32.06
N GLY A 271 -38.00 -16.96 -32.75
CA GLY A 271 -38.60 -15.62 -32.60
C GLY A 271 -40.12 -15.52 -32.87
N TRP A 272 -40.72 -16.49 -33.56
CA TRP A 272 -42.17 -16.57 -33.82
C TRP A 272 -43.03 -16.77 -32.56
N THR A 273 -42.43 -17.29 -31.47
CA THR A 273 -43.14 -17.47 -30.19
C THR A 273 -43.36 -16.17 -29.45
N GLY A 274 -42.64 -15.10 -29.82
CA GLY A 274 -42.58 -13.85 -29.06
C GLY A 274 -41.85 -13.96 -27.73
N TRP A 275 -41.39 -15.15 -27.32
CA TRP A 275 -40.63 -15.36 -26.09
C TRP A 275 -39.17 -15.01 -26.30
N ARG A 276 -38.59 -14.38 -25.28
CA ARG A 276 -37.15 -14.09 -25.19
C ARG A 276 -36.53 -14.94 -24.11
N ILE A 277 -35.36 -15.49 -24.39
CA ILE A 277 -34.56 -16.17 -23.36
C ILE A 277 -33.56 -15.18 -22.88
N GLU A 278 -33.61 -14.82 -21.60
CA GLU A 278 -32.59 -14.04 -20.95
C GLU A 278 -31.64 -14.98 -20.24
N SER A 279 -30.36 -14.90 -20.64
CA SER A 279 -29.25 -15.61 -20.04
C SER A 279 -28.21 -14.58 -19.65
N GLY A 280 -28.04 -14.34 -18.38
CA GLY A 280 -27.06 -13.41 -17.85
C GLY A 280 -26.58 -13.85 -16.45
N LYS A 281 -25.46 -13.31 -16.01
CA LYS A 281 -25.06 -13.51 -14.61
C LYS A 281 -26.12 -12.86 -13.72
N PRO A 282 -26.60 -13.57 -12.70
CA PRO A 282 -27.57 -13.02 -11.77
C PRO A 282 -26.93 -11.91 -10.93
N LEU A 283 -27.70 -10.87 -10.63
CA LEU A 283 -27.30 -9.90 -9.64
C LEU A 283 -27.73 -10.42 -8.26
N PRO A 284 -26.81 -10.80 -7.38
CA PRO A 284 -27.15 -11.30 -6.06
C PRO A 284 -27.71 -10.15 -5.20
N LYS A 285 -28.81 -10.40 -4.52
CA LYS A 285 -29.49 -9.46 -3.66
C LYS A 285 -29.67 -10.06 -2.26
N LEU A 286 -29.25 -9.33 -1.23
CA LEU A 286 -29.46 -9.67 0.15
C LEU A 286 -30.47 -8.72 0.77
N VAL A 287 -31.53 -9.23 1.34
CA VAL A 287 -32.56 -8.47 2.07
C VAL A 287 -32.46 -8.84 3.54
N LEU A 288 -32.07 -7.87 4.38
CA LEU A 288 -31.94 -8.02 5.83
C LEU A 288 -33.17 -7.41 6.54
N ASP A 289 -33.75 -8.18 7.43
CA ASP A 289 -34.88 -7.73 8.26
C ASP A 289 -34.39 -7.13 9.58
N ASP A 290 -35.08 -6.13 10.11
CA ASP A 290 -34.73 -5.49 11.39
C ASP A 290 -35.21 -6.31 12.62
N SER A 291 -35.81 -7.48 12.39
CA SER A 291 -36.24 -8.37 13.46
C SER A 291 -35.04 -9.14 14.00
N PRO A 292 -34.82 -9.16 15.32
CA PRO A 292 -33.75 -9.98 15.89
C PRO A 292 -34.08 -11.47 15.65
N ALA A 293 -33.11 -12.20 15.10
CA ALA A 293 -33.19 -13.64 14.99
C ALA A 293 -33.32 -14.24 16.40
N VAL A 294 -34.44 -14.89 16.66
CA VAL A 294 -34.61 -15.70 17.86
C VAL A 294 -33.88 -17.00 17.63
N SER A 295 -32.73 -17.19 18.28
CA SER A 295 -32.07 -18.49 18.28
C SER A 295 -32.83 -19.43 19.20
N ASP A 296 -33.38 -20.50 18.66
CA ASP A 296 -34.06 -21.59 19.38
C ASP A 296 -33.12 -22.47 20.26
N ASP A 297 -31.90 -22.05 20.50
CA ASP A 297 -30.90 -22.82 21.25
C ASP A 297 -30.89 -22.63 22.77
N ASP A 298 -31.95 -22.13 23.39
CA ASP A 298 -32.04 -21.87 24.86
C ASP A 298 -32.96 -22.81 25.63
N GLU A 299 -33.22 -24.02 25.15
CA GLU A 299 -33.73 -25.12 25.98
C GLU A 299 -32.58 -26.06 26.43
N GLY A 300 -31.70 -25.53 27.23
CA GLY A 300 -30.57 -26.29 27.80
C GLY A 300 -30.32 -25.99 29.27
N THR A 301 -31.03 -26.70 30.15
CA THR A 301 -30.67 -27.05 31.56
C THR A 301 -29.77 -26.05 32.29
N SER A 302 -30.43 -25.21 33.09
CA SER A 302 -29.79 -24.41 34.14
C SER A 302 -29.28 -25.30 35.27
N ASP A 303 -27.97 -25.36 35.46
CA ASP A 303 -27.35 -25.94 36.65
C ASP A 303 -27.48 -24.99 37.83
N PRO A 304 -28.08 -25.40 38.96
CA PRO A 304 -28.40 -24.52 40.09
C PRO A 304 -27.18 -24.01 40.89
N ASN A 305 -25.97 -24.36 40.51
CA ASN A 305 -24.75 -24.12 41.31
C ASN A 305 -23.79 -23.04 40.81
N ASP A 306 -24.15 -22.25 39.81
CA ASP A 306 -23.28 -21.17 39.30
C ASP A 306 -23.62 -19.82 39.99
N GLY A 307 -22.70 -19.34 40.83
CA GLY A 307 -22.85 -18.13 41.63
C GLY A 307 -22.94 -16.83 40.77
N PRO A 308 -23.48 -15.73 41.38
CA PRO A 308 -23.96 -14.52 40.63
C PRO A 308 -22.90 -13.66 39.95
N ARG A 309 -21.63 -14.04 39.91
CA ARG A 309 -20.56 -13.29 39.26
C ARG A 309 -20.20 -13.80 37.86
N ARG A 310 -20.61 -14.99 37.45
CA ARG A 310 -20.38 -15.52 36.10
C ARG A 310 -21.51 -15.23 35.12
N SER A 311 -22.73 -14.97 35.59
CA SER A 311 -23.89 -14.68 34.75
C SER A 311 -23.83 -13.33 34.03
N ARG A 312 -23.11 -12.34 34.58
CA ARG A 312 -22.97 -11.00 33.93
C ARG A 312 -22.04 -10.95 32.72
N ARG A 313 -21.33 -12.03 32.40
CA ARG A 313 -20.44 -12.10 31.22
C ARG A 313 -21.03 -12.92 30.05
N ARG A 314 -22.14 -13.59 30.23
CA ARG A 314 -22.79 -14.46 29.24
C ARG A 314 -23.99 -13.86 28.51
N THR A 315 -24.52 -12.73 28.94
CA THR A 315 -25.68 -12.08 28.33
C THR A 315 -25.33 -10.80 27.57
N ALA A 316 -24.24 -10.81 26.77
CA ALA A 316 -24.23 -9.96 25.59
C ALA A 316 -24.83 -10.83 24.47
N THR A 317 -26.16 -10.86 24.40
CA THR A 317 -26.90 -11.42 23.26
C THR A 317 -26.32 -10.85 22.01
N ARG A 318 -25.64 -11.68 21.19
CA ARG A 318 -25.21 -11.31 19.85
C ARG A 318 -26.50 -11.08 19.06
N VAL A 319 -26.94 -9.84 18.99
CA VAL A 319 -28.06 -9.47 18.14
C VAL A 319 -27.58 -9.69 16.70
N GLN A 320 -28.04 -10.74 16.07
CA GLN A 320 -27.79 -11.08 14.68
C GLN A 320 -28.99 -10.59 13.87
N MET A 321 -28.73 -10.03 12.68
CA MET A 321 -29.76 -9.70 11.73
C MET A 321 -29.88 -10.86 10.74
N ALA A 322 -31.11 -11.35 10.55
CA ALA A 322 -31.40 -12.39 9.56
C ALA A 322 -31.75 -11.78 8.22
N GLY A 323 -31.35 -12.44 7.13
CA GLY A 323 -31.65 -11.98 5.78
C GLY A 323 -31.91 -13.12 4.82
N ARG A 324 -32.59 -12.80 3.71
CA ARG A 324 -32.88 -13.72 2.59
C ARG A 324 -32.09 -13.33 1.38
N ILE A 325 -31.63 -14.34 0.63
CA ILE A 325 -30.90 -14.16 -0.60
C ILE A 325 -31.86 -14.30 -1.79
N TRP A 326 -31.76 -13.35 -2.70
CA TRP A 326 -32.45 -13.33 -3.98
C TRP A 326 -31.43 -13.19 -5.10
N PHE A 327 -31.80 -13.65 -6.27
CA PHE A 327 -31.03 -13.44 -7.50
C PHE A 327 -31.89 -12.72 -8.51
N ASP A 328 -31.43 -11.58 -8.98
CA ASP A 328 -32.13 -10.77 -9.97
C ASP A 328 -31.56 -11.06 -11.36
N TYR A 329 -32.47 -11.49 -12.24
CA TYR A 329 -32.19 -11.77 -13.64
C TYR A 329 -32.95 -10.75 -14.51
N GLY A 330 -32.44 -9.53 -14.63
CA GLY A 330 -33.04 -8.49 -15.47
C GLY A 330 -34.45 -8.04 -15.03
N GLY A 331 -34.67 -7.98 -13.69
CA GLY A 331 -35.93 -7.58 -13.07
C GLY A 331 -36.80 -8.73 -12.55
N MET A 332 -36.44 -9.98 -12.88
CA MET A 332 -37.06 -11.15 -12.26
C MET A 332 -36.26 -11.62 -11.04
N GLN A 333 -36.85 -11.49 -9.86
CA GLN A 333 -36.21 -11.88 -8.61
C GLN A 333 -36.62 -13.30 -8.24
N ILE A 334 -35.61 -14.19 -8.10
CA ILE A 334 -35.80 -15.60 -7.72
C ILE A 334 -35.11 -15.82 -6.39
N ALA A 335 -35.81 -16.38 -5.42
CA ALA A 335 -35.25 -16.70 -4.14
C ALA A 335 -34.15 -17.78 -4.26
N ALA A 336 -33.12 -17.71 -3.44
CA ALA A 336 -32.03 -18.68 -3.48
C ALA A 336 -32.49 -20.10 -3.13
N ASP A 337 -33.49 -20.23 -2.29
CA ASP A 337 -34.13 -21.46 -1.84
C ASP A 337 -35.18 -22.01 -2.81
N ASP A 338 -35.53 -21.27 -3.84
CA ASP A 338 -36.47 -21.76 -4.87
C ASP A 338 -35.83 -22.95 -5.64
N PRO A 339 -36.46 -24.13 -5.64
CA PRO A 339 -35.94 -25.30 -6.34
C PRO A 339 -36.04 -25.16 -7.87
N ALA A 340 -36.87 -24.24 -8.38
CA ALA A 340 -37.07 -24.04 -9.83
C ALA A 340 -35.74 -23.72 -10.54
N GLY A 341 -35.53 -24.34 -11.69
CA GLY A 341 -34.30 -24.12 -12.52
C GLY A 341 -34.41 -22.88 -13.42
N GLY A 342 -35.54 -22.18 -13.42
CA GLY A 342 -35.76 -20.95 -14.15
C GLY A 342 -36.98 -20.21 -13.65
N ALA A 343 -37.32 -19.11 -14.34
CA ALA A 343 -38.56 -18.38 -14.16
C ALA A 343 -39.13 -17.94 -15.49
N ALA A 344 -40.46 -17.82 -15.58
CA ALA A 344 -41.15 -17.38 -16.78
C ALA A 344 -42.09 -16.20 -16.43
N ASP A 345 -41.95 -15.09 -17.16
CA ASP A 345 -42.90 -13.99 -17.13
C ASP A 345 -43.78 -14.10 -18.36
N ILE A 346 -45.00 -14.60 -18.15
CA ILE A 346 -45.95 -14.83 -19.23
C ILE A 346 -46.39 -13.50 -19.86
N ALA A 347 -46.53 -12.44 -19.06
CA ALA A 347 -46.99 -11.14 -19.54
C ALA A 347 -45.97 -10.49 -20.48
N ARG A 348 -44.72 -10.58 -20.14
CA ARG A 348 -43.60 -10.07 -20.95
C ARG A 348 -43.03 -11.09 -21.93
N ARG A 349 -43.42 -12.33 -21.82
CA ARG A 349 -42.86 -13.48 -22.55
C ARG A 349 -41.35 -13.59 -22.41
N ILE A 350 -40.87 -13.52 -21.19
CA ILE A 350 -39.46 -13.67 -20.85
C ILE A 350 -39.29 -15.00 -20.11
N PHE A 351 -38.35 -15.81 -20.59
CA PHE A 351 -37.89 -17.02 -19.91
C PHE A 351 -36.48 -16.81 -19.43
N VAL A 352 -36.25 -16.99 -18.14
CA VAL A 352 -34.93 -16.91 -17.52
C VAL A 352 -34.51 -18.28 -17.06
N ARG A 353 -33.35 -18.71 -17.49
CA ARG A 353 -32.69 -19.92 -16.97
C ARG A 353 -31.71 -19.49 -15.88
N ARG A 354 -31.82 -20.11 -14.72
CA ARG A 354 -30.89 -19.81 -13.59
C ARG A 354 -29.47 -20.29 -13.86
N ASP A 355 -28.50 -19.47 -13.51
CA ASP A 355 -27.10 -19.85 -13.47
C ASP A 355 -26.74 -20.29 -12.04
N ARG A 356 -27.03 -21.55 -11.75
CA ARG A 356 -26.78 -22.15 -10.42
C ARG A 356 -25.30 -22.16 -10.04
N ALA A 357 -24.38 -22.11 -11.01
CA ALA A 357 -22.95 -22.03 -10.73
C ALA A 357 -22.57 -20.64 -10.21
N ALA A 358 -23.00 -19.59 -10.90
CA ALA A 358 -22.80 -18.21 -10.46
C ALA A 358 -23.50 -17.92 -9.13
N GLU A 359 -24.71 -18.46 -8.92
CA GLU A 359 -25.42 -18.33 -7.63
C GLU A 359 -24.65 -18.97 -6.48
N ARG A 360 -24.11 -20.19 -6.67
CA ARG A 360 -23.29 -20.87 -5.66
C ARG A 360 -21.99 -20.14 -5.40
N GLU A 361 -21.33 -19.62 -6.42
CA GLU A 361 -20.12 -18.81 -6.26
C GLU A 361 -20.41 -17.55 -5.43
N ALA A 362 -21.50 -16.85 -5.72
CA ALA A 362 -21.94 -15.70 -4.95
C ALA A 362 -22.20 -16.07 -3.48
N MET A 363 -22.96 -17.13 -3.21
CA MET A 363 -23.24 -17.61 -1.84
C MET A 363 -21.96 -18.05 -1.09
N ALA A 364 -21.03 -18.71 -1.77
CA ALA A 364 -19.77 -19.15 -1.19
C ALA A 364 -18.84 -17.97 -0.80
N SER A 365 -19.10 -16.78 -1.34
CA SER A 365 -18.36 -15.56 -0.99
C SER A 365 -18.79 -14.94 0.36
N LEU A 366 -20.01 -15.20 0.82
CA LEU A 366 -20.63 -14.58 2.00
C LEU A 366 -19.80 -14.66 3.30
N PRO A 367 -19.17 -15.80 3.64
CA PRO A 367 -18.34 -15.86 4.86
C PRO A 367 -17.18 -14.88 4.88
N ARG A 368 -16.65 -14.51 3.72
CA ARG A 368 -15.56 -13.53 3.59
C ARG A 368 -15.98 -12.14 4.06
N PHE A 369 -17.27 -11.86 3.98
CA PHE A 369 -17.87 -10.57 4.37
C PHE A 369 -18.49 -10.60 5.77
N GLY A 370 -18.22 -11.66 6.55
CA GLY A 370 -18.72 -11.79 7.92
C GLY A 370 -20.19 -12.20 8.02
N ALA A 371 -20.76 -12.67 6.91
CA ALA A 371 -22.08 -13.27 6.87
C ALA A 371 -21.94 -14.80 7.03
N THR A 372 -22.73 -15.38 7.91
CA THR A 372 -22.75 -16.86 8.04
C THR A 372 -23.54 -17.45 6.89
N ALA A 373 -22.90 -18.35 6.11
CA ALA A 373 -23.59 -19.09 5.06
C ALA A 373 -24.62 -20.04 5.69
N PRO A 374 -25.75 -20.28 5.00
CA PRO A 374 -26.75 -21.22 5.45
C PRO A 374 -26.13 -22.61 5.61
N LYS A 375 -26.33 -23.24 6.78
CA LYS A 375 -25.91 -24.63 7.00
C LYS A 375 -26.86 -25.54 6.22
N GLN A 376 -26.35 -26.33 5.28
CA GLN A 376 -27.07 -27.48 4.74
C GLN A 376 -27.18 -28.52 5.86
N VAL A 377 -28.38 -28.74 6.33
CA VAL A 377 -28.66 -29.89 7.20
C VAL A 377 -29.05 -31.04 6.26
N GLU A 378 -28.17 -32.04 6.13
CA GLU A 378 -28.52 -33.31 5.53
C GLU A 378 -29.43 -34.08 6.47
N GLY A 379 -30.67 -34.30 6.07
CA GLY A 379 -31.57 -35.26 6.70
C GLY A 379 -32.93 -34.65 7.08
N ASP A 380 -33.95 -35.21 6.40
CA ASP A 380 -35.39 -35.14 6.66
C ASP A 380 -36.11 -33.80 6.31
N GLU A 381 -37.15 -33.96 5.53
CA GLU A 381 -38.18 -33.09 4.95
C GLU A 381 -38.42 -31.65 5.55
N THR A 382 -37.40 -30.93 6.02
CA THR A 382 -37.50 -29.56 6.47
C THR A 382 -37.03 -28.60 5.35
N ILE A 383 -37.91 -27.70 4.96
CA ILE A 383 -37.67 -26.60 4.00
C ILE A 383 -36.43 -25.82 4.45
N VAL A 384 -35.32 -26.00 3.73
CA VAL A 384 -34.07 -25.26 3.99
C VAL A 384 -34.29 -23.80 3.58
N THR A 385 -34.68 -22.97 4.51
CA THR A 385 -34.71 -21.52 4.30
C THR A 385 -33.27 -21.00 4.30
N HIS A 386 -32.79 -20.45 3.18
CA HIS A 386 -31.47 -19.84 3.08
C HIS A 386 -31.46 -18.51 3.86
N HIS A 387 -31.35 -18.58 5.18
CA HIS A 387 -31.18 -17.42 6.02
C HIS A 387 -29.69 -17.12 6.19
N VAL A 388 -29.31 -15.89 5.92
CA VAL A 388 -27.99 -15.34 6.19
C VAL A 388 -28.05 -14.55 7.49
N GLU A 389 -27.09 -14.75 8.35
CA GLU A 389 -26.98 -14.01 9.60
C GLU A 389 -25.75 -13.10 9.59
N ILE A 390 -25.96 -11.83 9.96
CA ILE A 390 -24.89 -10.84 10.10
C ILE A 390 -24.94 -10.26 11.51
N ALA A 391 -23.82 -10.25 12.22
CA ALA A 391 -23.73 -9.62 13.53
C ALA A 391 -23.96 -8.11 13.40
N ARG A 392 -24.88 -7.53 14.18
CA ARG A 392 -25.22 -6.11 14.13
C ARG A 392 -24.01 -5.18 14.29
N ALA A 393 -23.03 -5.58 15.09
CA ALA A 393 -21.78 -4.83 15.29
C ALA A 393 -20.88 -4.78 14.04
N ARG A 394 -21.12 -5.65 13.03
CA ARG A 394 -20.38 -5.70 11.77
C ARG A 394 -21.23 -5.33 10.57
N LEU A 395 -22.48 -4.95 10.78
CA LEU A 395 -23.44 -4.72 9.70
C LEU A 395 -22.90 -3.75 8.66
N ASP A 396 -22.47 -2.55 9.06
CA ASP A 396 -22.00 -1.51 8.14
C ASP A 396 -20.78 -1.97 7.32
N ALA A 397 -19.84 -2.65 7.96
CA ALA A 397 -18.66 -3.17 7.28
C ALA A 397 -19.02 -4.30 6.30
N SER A 398 -19.90 -5.22 6.69
CA SER A 398 -20.35 -6.34 5.87
C SER A 398 -21.17 -5.86 4.67
N VAL A 399 -22.10 -4.93 4.89
CA VAL A 399 -22.94 -4.34 3.84
C VAL A 399 -22.09 -3.55 2.85
N SER A 400 -21.12 -2.77 3.34
CA SER A 400 -20.13 -2.07 2.50
C SER A 400 -19.35 -3.02 1.59
N GLN A 401 -18.83 -4.10 2.14
CA GLN A 401 -18.04 -5.07 1.39
C GLN A 401 -18.89 -5.86 0.40
N LEU A 402 -20.11 -6.25 0.78
CA LEU A 402 -21.07 -6.89 -0.12
C LEU A 402 -21.43 -5.99 -1.29
N ALA A 403 -21.79 -4.73 -1.03
CA ALA A 403 -22.12 -3.78 -2.07
C ALA A 403 -20.93 -3.51 -3.02
N ALA A 404 -19.71 -3.39 -2.48
CA ALA A 404 -18.49 -3.24 -3.28
C ALA A 404 -18.17 -4.47 -4.13
N SER A 405 -18.64 -5.67 -3.73
CA SER A 405 -18.47 -6.92 -4.49
C SER A 405 -19.61 -7.19 -5.47
N GLY A 406 -20.55 -6.24 -5.66
CA GLY A 406 -21.62 -6.32 -6.64
C GLY A 406 -22.93 -6.88 -6.12
N TRP A 407 -23.09 -7.05 -4.80
CA TRP A 407 -24.37 -7.42 -4.20
C TRP A 407 -25.31 -6.21 -4.07
N ALA A 408 -26.57 -6.37 -4.44
CA ALA A 408 -27.62 -5.44 -4.04
C ALA A 408 -28.01 -5.75 -2.59
N VAL A 409 -27.89 -4.76 -1.68
CA VAL A 409 -28.22 -4.98 -0.28
C VAL A 409 -29.37 -4.05 0.14
N GLU A 410 -30.39 -4.63 0.77
CA GLU A 410 -31.49 -3.92 1.37
C GLU A 410 -31.56 -4.26 2.87
N VAL A 411 -31.70 -3.23 3.70
CA VAL A 411 -31.83 -3.38 5.16
C VAL A 411 -33.06 -2.60 5.61
N ALA A 412 -34.00 -3.25 6.26
CA ALA A 412 -35.25 -2.64 6.72
C ALA A 412 -35.99 -1.85 5.60
N GLY A 413 -36.03 -2.41 4.39
CA GLY A 413 -36.69 -1.81 3.23
C GLY A 413 -35.96 -0.65 2.57
N ARG A 414 -34.74 -0.28 3.04
CA ARG A 414 -33.90 0.76 2.41
C ARG A 414 -32.77 0.11 1.60
N ARG A 415 -32.62 0.56 0.36
CA ARG A 415 -31.57 0.08 -0.52
C ARG A 415 -30.24 0.77 -0.19
N TYR A 416 -29.17 0.01 -0.06
CA TYR A 416 -27.81 0.50 0.10
C TYR A 416 -27.10 0.58 -1.26
N ARG A 417 -26.46 1.73 -1.55
CA ARG A 417 -25.74 1.97 -2.78
C ARG A 417 -24.24 2.13 -2.51
N PRO A 418 -23.35 1.48 -3.25
CA PRO A 418 -21.91 1.70 -3.13
C PRO A 418 -21.53 3.06 -3.69
N ALA A 419 -20.46 3.67 -3.10
CA ALA A 419 -19.89 4.89 -3.64
C ALA A 419 -19.18 4.59 -4.97
N GLY A 420 -19.44 5.43 -5.96
CA GLY A 420 -18.77 5.45 -7.25
C GLY A 420 -17.71 6.54 -7.34
N SER A 421 -17.79 7.38 -8.39
CA SER A 421 -16.85 8.47 -8.63
C SER A 421 -17.09 9.66 -7.68
N VAL A 422 -15.99 10.35 -7.33
CA VAL A 422 -16.02 11.59 -6.55
C VAL A 422 -15.64 12.75 -7.45
N ALA A 423 -16.49 13.73 -7.57
CA ALA A 423 -16.21 14.98 -8.29
C ALA A 423 -15.87 16.09 -7.31
N TRP A 424 -14.78 16.81 -7.58
CA TRP A 424 -14.34 17.95 -6.79
C TRP A 424 -14.37 19.23 -7.59
N ASN A 425 -14.74 20.31 -6.94
CA ASN A 425 -14.76 21.64 -7.55
C ASN A 425 -14.16 22.68 -6.60
N VAL A 426 -13.16 23.43 -7.06
CA VAL A 426 -12.51 24.51 -6.32
C VAL A 426 -12.90 25.84 -6.94
N THR A 427 -13.43 26.74 -6.12
CA THR A 427 -13.75 28.12 -6.49
C THR A 427 -12.96 29.08 -5.61
N SER A 428 -12.34 30.10 -6.24
CA SER A 428 -11.54 31.10 -5.56
C SER A 428 -12.41 32.26 -5.07
N GLY A 429 -12.26 32.64 -3.78
CA GLY A 429 -12.73 33.88 -3.24
C GLY A 429 -11.61 34.96 -3.17
N ILE A 430 -11.83 36.01 -2.44
CA ILE A 430 -10.81 37.10 -2.29
C ILE A 430 -9.60 36.60 -1.50
N ASP A 431 -9.83 35.99 -0.31
CA ASP A 431 -8.78 35.51 0.60
C ASP A 431 -8.93 34.01 0.97
N TRP A 432 -9.75 33.27 0.25
CA TRP A 432 -10.06 31.88 0.52
C TRP A 432 -10.39 31.09 -0.74
N PHE A 433 -10.26 29.78 -0.65
CA PHE A 433 -10.71 28.81 -1.64
C PHE A 433 -11.84 28.00 -1.05
N GLU A 434 -12.87 27.76 -1.83
CA GLU A 434 -14.00 26.94 -1.46
C GLU A 434 -13.93 25.61 -2.21
N LEU A 435 -13.84 24.52 -1.44
CA LEU A 435 -13.90 23.18 -1.95
C LEU A 435 -15.31 22.65 -1.79
N SER A 436 -15.94 22.35 -2.90
CA SER A 436 -17.22 21.65 -3.00
C SER A 436 -17.04 20.36 -3.76
N GLY A 437 -18.03 19.48 -3.70
CA GLY A 437 -17.97 18.22 -4.41
C GLY A 437 -19.19 17.35 -4.16
N SER A 438 -19.29 16.28 -4.93
CA SER A 438 -20.33 15.28 -4.79
C SER A 438 -19.77 13.88 -5.00
N VAL A 439 -20.42 12.90 -4.39
CA VAL A 439 -20.14 11.48 -4.60
C VAL A 439 -21.33 10.86 -5.31
N ASP A 440 -21.06 10.19 -6.44
CA ASP A 440 -22.07 9.42 -7.14
C ASP A 440 -22.27 8.05 -6.45
N PHE A 441 -23.53 7.69 -6.24
CA PHE A 441 -23.94 6.41 -5.67
C PHE A 441 -24.81 5.64 -6.66
N GLY A 442 -24.24 5.31 -7.83
CA GLY A 442 -24.95 4.58 -8.88
C GLY A 442 -26.10 5.37 -9.49
N GLY A 443 -25.82 6.61 -9.92
CA GLY A 443 -26.75 7.52 -10.58
C GLY A 443 -27.52 8.46 -9.64
N VAL A 444 -27.29 8.36 -8.31
CA VAL A 444 -27.83 9.32 -7.33
C VAL A 444 -26.65 9.93 -6.60
N SER A 445 -26.49 11.25 -6.68
CA SER A 445 -25.37 11.93 -6.04
C SER A 445 -25.71 12.49 -4.66
N ALA A 446 -24.75 12.42 -3.74
CA ALA A 446 -24.80 13.15 -2.48
C ALA A 446 -23.80 14.29 -2.51
N GLU A 447 -24.26 15.45 -2.10
CA GLU A 447 -23.43 16.66 -2.00
C GLU A 447 -22.57 16.63 -0.73
N MET A 448 -21.45 17.34 -0.78
CA MET A 448 -20.47 17.42 0.31
C MET A 448 -21.07 17.72 1.69
N PRO A 449 -22.05 18.64 1.86
CA PRO A 449 -22.64 18.93 3.16
C PRO A 449 -23.21 17.69 3.87
N ALA A 450 -23.99 16.89 3.14
CA ALA A 450 -24.58 15.66 3.69
C ALA A 450 -23.52 14.63 4.10
N LEU A 451 -22.47 14.49 3.28
CA LEU A 451 -21.33 13.59 3.54
C LEU A 451 -20.57 14.02 4.80
N LEU A 452 -20.33 15.32 4.96
CA LEU A 452 -19.64 15.88 6.11
C LEU A 452 -20.42 15.76 7.41
N GLU A 453 -21.75 15.86 7.35
CA GLU A 453 -22.61 15.65 8.49
C GLU A 453 -22.64 14.19 8.93
N ALA A 454 -22.75 13.26 7.99
CA ALA A 454 -22.67 11.82 8.27
C ALA A 454 -21.34 11.46 8.93
N LEU A 455 -20.22 11.90 8.37
CA LEU A 455 -18.89 11.68 8.94
C LEU A 455 -18.71 12.31 10.33
N ALA A 456 -19.29 13.49 10.56
CA ALA A 456 -19.22 14.16 11.86
C ALA A 456 -20.00 13.40 12.97
N ARG A 457 -21.08 12.70 12.58
CA ARG A 457 -21.82 11.80 13.47
C ARG A 457 -21.16 10.43 13.65
N GLY A 458 -20.08 10.14 12.90
CA GLY A 458 -19.43 8.84 12.87
C GLY A 458 -20.21 7.80 12.06
N GLU A 459 -21.17 8.23 11.26
CA GLU A 459 -21.98 7.39 10.38
C GLU A 459 -21.21 7.06 9.10
N ARG A 460 -21.37 5.84 8.60
CA ARG A 460 -20.77 5.36 7.34
C ARG A 460 -21.79 5.29 6.20
N ALA A 461 -22.97 5.81 6.40
CA ALA A 461 -24.02 5.88 5.40
C ALA A 461 -24.64 7.29 5.35
N VAL A 462 -24.96 7.74 4.15
CA VAL A 462 -25.60 9.03 3.90
C VAL A 462 -26.96 8.79 3.23
N GLU A 463 -28.00 9.48 3.66
CA GLU A 463 -29.31 9.41 3.04
C GLU A 463 -29.30 10.17 1.71
N LEU A 464 -29.74 9.49 0.65
CA LEU A 464 -29.78 10.02 -0.70
C LEU A 464 -31.17 10.60 -1.03
N SER A 465 -31.25 11.39 -2.09
CA SER A 465 -32.50 12.07 -2.50
C SER A 465 -33.65 11.13 -2.87
N ASP A 466 -33.37 9.88 -3.21
CA ASP A 466 -34.33 8.84 -3.53
C ASP A 466 -34.73 7.97 -2.31
N GLY A 467 -34.28 8.33 -1.10
CA GLY A 467 -34.53 7.58 0.12
C GLY A 467 -33.64 6.36 0.34
N SER A 468 -32.73 6.04 -0.62
CA SER A 468 -31.71 5.01 -0.45
C SER A 468 -30.54 5.53 0.41
N LEU A 469 -29.68 4.63 0.86
CA LEU A 469 -28.53 4.94 1.69
C LEU A 469 -27.23 4.75 0.89
N GLY A 470 -26.45 5.80 0.73
CA GLY A 470 -25.11 5.76 0.13
C GLY A 470 -24.07 5.33 1.16
N ILE A 471 -23.35 4.23 0.88
CA ILE A 471 -22.29 3.73 1.77
C ILE A 471 -20.98 4.45 1.46
N LEU A 472 -20.33 4.95 2.52
CA LEU A 472 -19.00 5.54 2.47
C LEU A 472 -17.96 4.47 2.79
N PRO A 473 -17.21 3.94 1.78
CA PRO A 473 -16.14 2.99 2.04
C PRO A 473 -15.07 3.61 2.94
N GLU A 474 -14.35 2.79 3.69
CA GLU A 474 -13.29 3.25 4.58
C GLU A 474 -12.19 4.03 3.84
N SER A 475 -11.89 3.63 2.60
CA SER A 475 -10.96 4.34 1.72
C SER A 475 -11.41 5.75 1.38
N LEU A 476 -12.71 5.95 1.11
CA LEU A 476 -13.27 7.26 0.80
C LEU A 476 -13.38 8.12 2.07
N ALA A 477 -13.82 7.55 3.19
CA ALA A 477 -13.84 8.25 4.47
C ALA A 477 -12.43 8.71 4.86
N ALA A 478 -11.41 7.86 4.71
CA ALA A 478 -10.01 8.21 4.94
C ALA A 478 -9.48 9.30 4.00
N GLN A 479 -10.04 9.46 2.79
CA GLN A 479 -9.72 10.56 1.88
C GLN A 479 -10.43 11.86 2.27
N LEU A 480 -11.67 11.80 2.74
CA LEU A 480 -12.48 12.95 3.13
C LEU A 480 -12.06 13.54 4.49
N GLU A 481 -11.74 12.67 5.46
CA GLU A 481 -11.34 13.10 6.81
C GLU A 481 -10.22 14.15 6.83
N PRO A 482 -9.14 14.03 6.05
CA PRO A 482 -8.08 15.04 5.96
C PRO A 482 -8.56 16.38 5.45
N MET A 483 -9.38 16.35 4.39
CA MET A 483 -9.90 17.56 3.79
C MET A 483 -10.78 18.32 4.79
N VAL A 484 -11.61 17.59 5.54
CA VAL A 484 -12.47 18.14 6.59
C VAL A 484 -11.67 18.64 7.80
N ALA A 485 -10.66 17.87 8.22
CA ALA A 485 -9.88 18.17 9.42
C ALA A 485 -9.09 19.49 9.30
N LEU A 486 -8.66 19.83 8.10
CA LEU A 486 -7.78 20.97 7.83
C LEU A 486 -8.53 22.22 7.35
N ALA A 487 -9.77 22.07 6.87
CA ALA A 487 -10.60 23.16 6.40
C ALA A 487 -11.40 23.86 7.53
N GLN A 488 -11.90 25.05 7.21
CA GLN A 488 -12.96 25.72 7.97
C GLN A 488 -14.31 25.36 7.33
N LYS A 489 -15.28 24.93 8.15
CA LYS A 489 -16.64 24.67 7.68
C LYS A 489 -17.43 25.97 7.63
N HIS A 490 -18.04 26.26 6.49
CA HIS A 490 -18.88 27.42 6.30
C HIS A 490 -20.04 27.07 5.34
N ASP A 491 -21.27 27.15 5.82
CA ASP A 491 -22.49 26.83 5.05
C ASP A 491 -22.43 25.48 4.32
N GLY A 492 -21.94 24.45 5.02
CA GLY A 492 -21.80 23.09 4.46
C GLY A 492 -20.66 22.89 3.45
N ARG A 493 -19.87 23.93 3.18
CA ARG A 493 -18.70 23.89 2.27
C ARG A 493 -17.40 23.93 3.05
N LEU A 494 -16.32 23.47 2.44
CA LEU A 494 -15.00 23.50 3.02
C LEU A 494 -14.23 24.72 2.52
N ARG A 495 -13.84 25.62 3.42
CA ARG A 495 -13.03 26.79 3.09
C ARG A 495 -11.60 26.61 3.56
N TYR A 496 -10.68 26.94 2.66
CA TYR A 496 -9.24 26.99 2.88
C TYR A 496 -8.77 28.42 2.71
N GLY A 497 -8.02 28.95 3.67
CA GLY A 497 -7.41 30.27 3.52
C GLY A 497 -6.39 30.26 2.36
N ARG A 498 -6.11 31.43 1.79
CA ARG A 498 -5.14 31.60 0.69
C ARG A 498 -3.77 30.99 1.04
N ILE A 499 -3.37 31.05 2.30
CA ILE A 499 -2.13 30.49 2.84
C ILE A 499 -2.10 28.95 2.79
N GLN A 500 -3.26 28.31 2.64
CA GLN A 500 -3.41 26.83 2.58
C GLN A 500 -3.45 26.29 1.15
N VAL A 501 -3.21 27.14 0.13
CA VAL A 501 -3.30 26.76 -1.29
C VAL A 501 -2.45 25.52 -1.63
N ALA A 502 -1.21 25.48 -1.18
CA ALA A 502 -0.33 24.33 -1.43
C ALA A 502 -0.81 23.05 -0.72
N LEU A 503 -1.46 23.18 0.43
CA LEU A 503 -2.08 22.07 1.12
C LEU A 503 -3.29 21.55 0.35
N LEU A 504 -4.17 22.45 -0.11
CA LEU A 504 -5.33 22.10 -0.93
C LEU A 504 -4.90 21.45 -2.25
N ASP A 505 -3.91 22.00 -2.92
CA ASP A 505 -3.35 21.41 -4.14
C ASP A 505 -2.79 19.99 -3.90
N SER A 506 -2.06 19.83 -2.79
CA SER A 506 -1.52 18.50 -2.40
C SER A 506 -2.59 17.48 -2.07
N LEU A 507 -3.74 17.90 -1.53
CA LEU A 507 -4.90 17.06 -1.26
C LEU A 507 -5.61 16.64 -2.56
N LEU A 508 -5.65 17.55 -3.55
CA LEU A 508 -6.29 17.32 -4.85
C LEU A 508 -5.42 16.53 -5.84
N ALA A 509 -4.10 16.50 -5.67
CA ALA A 509 -3.15 15.86 -6.60
C ALA A 509 -3.41 14.37 -6.84
N GLY A 510 -4.12 13.69 -5.94
CA GLY A 510 -4.54 12.29 -6.09
C GLY A 510 -5.96 12.08 -6.61
N GLN A 511 -6.67 13.15 -7.03
CA GLN A 511 -8.08 13.10 -7.38
C GLN A 511 -8.29 13.28 -8.89
N PRO A 512 -8.70 12.22 -9.63
CA PRO A 512 -8.74 12.26 -11.10
C PRO A 512 -9.84 13.18 -11.66
N GLN A 513 -10.86 13.52 -10.87
CA GLN A 513 -11.99 14.36 -11.29
C GLN A 513 -12.06 15.66 -10.46
N SER A 514 -10.97 16.43 -10.45
CA SER A 514 -10.94 17.75 -9.82
C SER A 514 -11.01 18.86 -10.87
N HIS A 515 -11.97 19.76 -10.73
CA HIS A 515 -12.09 20.99 -11.50
C HIS A 515 -11.63 22.15 -10.64
N VAL A 516 -10.72 22.96 -11.16
CA VAL A 516 -10.22 24.16 -10.48
C VAL A 516 -10.44 25.38 -11.37
N ASP A 517 -10.69 26.52 -10.78
CA ASP A 517 -10.85 27.75 -11.54
C ASP A 517 -9.50 28.35 -11.99
N GLN A 518 -9.54 29.33 -12.89
CA GLN A 518 -8.35 29.98 -13.43
C GLN A 518 -7.48 30.69 -12.38
N ALA A 519 -8.09 31.19 -11.32
CA ALA A 519 -7.35 31.91 -10.26
C ALA A 519 -6.53 30.89 -9.43
N PHE A 520 -7.09 29.74 -9.10
CA PHE A 520 -6.38 28.66 -8.43
C PHE A 520 -5.25 28.10 -9.30
N GLU A 521 -5.53 27.88 -10.61
CA GLU A 521 -4.53 27.36 -11.55
C GLU A 521 -3.32 28.28 -11.66
N LYS A 522 -3.54 29.59 -11.73
CA LYS A 522 -2.46 30.59 -11.76
C LYS A 522 -1.57 30.50 -10.50
N ILE A 523 -2.19 30.35 -9.33
CA ILE A 523 -1.42 30.22 -8.08
C ILE A 523 -0.67 28.89 -8.04
N ARG A 524 -1.26 27.81 -8.56
CA ARG A 524 -0.59 26.52 -8.71
C ARG A 524 0.65 26.62 -9.59
N GLU A 525 0.57 27.33 -10.71
CA GLU A 525 1.73 27.59 -11.58
C GLU A 525 2.80 28.42 -10.86
N GLU A 526 2.40 29.43 -10.10
CA GLU A 526 3.33 30.22 -9.30
C GLU A 526 4.03 29.39 -8.22
N LEU A 527 3.30 28.50 -7.53
CA LEU A 527 3.89 27.58 -6.55
C LEU A 527 4.90 26.63 -7.20
N SER A 528 4.60 26.13 -8.40
CA SER A 528 5.52 25.21 -9.11
C SER A 528 6.81 25.92 -9.57
N ARG A 529 6.77 27.23 -9.83
CA ARG A 529 7.97 28.06 -10.07
C ARG A 529 8.83 28.19 -8.81
N GLY A 530 8.20 28.26 -7.64
CA GLY A 530 8.92 28.27 -6.36
C GLY A 530 9.74 27.01 -6.11
N GLU A 531 9.36 25.87 -6.67
CA GLU A 531 10.15 24.63 -6.61
C GLU A 531 11.42 24.65 -7.48
N ARG A 532 11.47 25.53 -8.49
CA ARG A 532 12.61 25.72 -9.39
C ARG A 532 12.90 27.22 -9.51
N PRO A 533 13.52 27.81 -8.48
CA PRO A 533 13.76 29.24 -8.46
C PRO A 533 14.75 29.66 -9.55
N GLU A 534 14.45 30.76 -10.23
CA GLU A 534 15.37 31.40 -11.15
C GLU A 534 16.48 32.10 -10.37
N ALA A 535 17.72 32.02 -10.87
CA ALA A 535 18.85 32.66 -10.22
C ALA A 535 18.77 34.19 -10.36
N GLU A 536 18.86 34.90 -9.23
CA GLU A 536 18.91 36.38 -9.19
C GLU A 536 20.32 36.88 -8.85
N ASN A 537 20.76 37.94 -9.48
CA ASN A 537 22.05 38.55 -9.22
C ASN A 537 22.09 39.29 -7.88
N GLU A 538 23.29 39.55 -7.40
CA GLU A 538 23.53 40.35 -6.19
C GLU A 538 22.95 41.76 -6.33
N PRO A 539 22.36 42.34 -5.27
CA PRO A 539 21.90 43.69 -5.27
C PRO A 539 23.08 44.68 -5.34
N GLU A 540 22.84 45.88 -5.78
CA GLU A 540 23.84 46.96 -5.82
C GLU A 540 24.42 47.19 -4.43
N GLY A 541 25.74 47.42 -4.35
CA GLY A 541 26.45 47.63 -3.06
C GLY A 541 26.72 46.37 -2.26
N PHE A 542 26.34 45.21 -2.75
CA PHE A 542 26.75 43.93 -2.16
C PHE A 542 28.25 43.67 -2.44
N GLN A 543 29.02 43.39 -1.41
CA GLN A 543 30.43 43.09 -1.57
C GLN A 543 30.70 41.59 -1.64
N GLY A 544 31.21 41.15 -2.78
CA GLY A 544 31.49 39.74 -3.06
C GLY A 544 30.58 39.17 -4.19
N THR A 545 30.77 37.93 -4.52
CA THR A 545 30.01 37.22 -5.55
C THR A 545 29.30 36.03 -4.99
N LEU A 546 27.99 35.94 -5.20
CA LEU A 546 27.18 34.78 -4.82
C LEU A 546 27.47 33.61 -5.77
N ARG A 547 27.57 32.43 -5.26
CA ARG A 547 27.63 31.20 -6.08
C ARG A 547 26.28 30.95 -6.77
N HIS A 548 26.26 30.20 -7.85
CA HIS A 548 25.04 29.94 -8.63
C HIS A 548 23.85 29.51 -7.76
N TYR A 549 24.04 28.52 -6.93
CA TYR A 549 22.98 28.04 -6.03
C TYR A 549 22.55 29.12 -5.00
N GLN A 550 23.43 30.05 -4.59
CA GLN A 550 23.07 31.15 -3.69
C GLN A 550 22.21 32.19 -4.42
N ARG A 551 22.47 32.42 -5.72
CA ARG A 551 21.61 33.22 -6.59
C ARG A 551 20.24 32.59 -6.78
N GLU A 552 20.15 31.28 -6.97
CA GLU A 552 18.88 30.56 -6.95
C GLU A 552 18.16 30.72 -5.60
N GLY A 553 18.92 30.66 -4.51
CA GLY A 553 18.37 30.94 -3.18
C GLY A 553 17.81 32.35 -3.03
N LEU A 554 18.48 33.36 -3.62
CA LEU A 554 18.00 34.73 -3.65
C LEU A 554 16.70 34.85 -4.47
N GLY A 555 16.61 34.20 -5.63
CA GLY A 555 15.41 34.13 -6.44
C GLY A 555 14.23 33.46 -5.73
N TRP A 556 14.53 32.39 -4.94
CA TRP A 556 13.51 31.73 -4.12
C TRP A 556 13.02 32.66 -2.98
N LEU A 557 13.90 33.42 -2.35
CA LEU A 557 13.50 34.43 -1.36
C LEU A 557 12.63 35.52 -1.98
N SER A 558 12.93 35.95 -3.23
CA SER A 558 12.08 36.86 -4.01
C SER A 558 10.72 36.30 -4.35
N PHE A 559 10.65 35.02 -4.67
CA PHE A 559 9.40 34.30 -4.88
C PHE A 559 8.53 34.33 -3.61
N LEU A 560 9.10 34.01 -2.45
CA LEU A 560 8.36 34.07 -1.17
C LEU A 560 7.81 35.49 -0.87
N GLU A 561 8.62 36.48 -1.14
CA GLU A 561 8.25 37.91 -0.96
C GLU A 561 7.05 38.26 -1.84
N ARG A 562 7.08 37.94 -3.14
CA ARG A 562 5.96 38.17 -4.06
C ARG A 562 4.68 37.45 -3.65
N MET A 563 4.79 36.25 -3.14
CA MET A 563 3.65 35.47 -2.65
C MET A 563 3.13 35.94 -1.29
N GLY A 564 3.88 36.79 -0.56
CA GLY A 564 3.54 37.24 0.79
C GLY A 564 3.59 36.06 1.81
N LEU A 565 4.42 35.05 1.55
CA LEU A 565 4.52 33.85 2.35
C LEU A 565 5.92 33.71 2.98
N GLY A 566 5.99 33.09 4.13
CA GLY A 566 7.24 32.76 4.80
C GLY A 566 7.82 31.43 4.33
N GLY A 567 9.14 31.30 4.41
CA GLY A 567 9.83 30.08 4.04
C GLY A 567 10.96 29.68 4.98
N CYS A 568 11.42 28.42 4.81
CA CYS A 568 12.53 27.85 5.57
C CYS A 568 13.71 27.56 4.62
N LEU A 569 14.79 28.31 4.75
CA LEU A 569 16.06 28.04 4.08
C LEU A 569 16.84 26.98 4.89
N ALA A 570 16.80 25.77 4.39
CA ALA A 570 17.27 24.56 5.07
C ALA A 570 18.55 23.98 4.47
N ASP A 571 19.34 24.80 3.77
CA ASP A 571 20.63 24.42 3.21
C ASP A 571 21.57 23.85 4.27
N ASP A 572 22.40 22.89 3.89
CA ASP A 572 23.43 22.35 4.77
C ASP A 572 24.28 23.47 5.40
N MET A 573 24.82 23.19 6.58
CA MET A 573 25.70 24.14 7.27
C MET A 573 26.93 24.44 6.42
N GLY A 574 27.32 25.75 6.37
CA GLY A 574 28.49 26.20 5.60
C GLY A 574 28.19 26.52 4.14
N LEU A 575 26.94 26.41 3.67
CA LEU A 575 26.52 26.84 2.33
C LEU A 575 26.19 28.34 2.20
N GLY A 576 26.42 29.12 3.27
CA GLY A 576 26.26 30.58 3.24
C GLY A 576 24.80 31.05 3.30
N LYS A 577 23.98 30.47 4.19
CA LYS A 577 22.61 30.93 4.46
C LYS A 577 22.57 32.42 4.87
N THR A 578 23.45 32.85 5.78
CA THR A 578 23.54 34.24 6.26
C THR A 578 23.80 35.20 5.10
N ILE A 579 24.72 34.86 4.19
CA ILE A 579 25.10 35.69 3.04
C ILE A 579 23.90 35.88 2.09
N GLN A 580 23.14 34.82 1.83
CA GLN A 580 21.92 34.90 1.00
C GLN A 580 20.87 35.81 1.63
N VAL A 581 20.69 35.72 2.96
CA VAL A 581 19.74 36.60 3.68
C VAL A 581 20.22 38.02 3.74
N LEU A 582 21.53 38.30 3.93
CA LEU A 582 22.07 39.65 3.88
C LEU A 582 21.87 40.29 2.49
N ALA A 583 22.10 39.58 1.41
CA ALA A 583 21.80 40.03 0.06
C ALA A 583 20.32 40.36 -0.11
N MET A 584 19.43 39.50 0.37
CA MET A 584 17.98 39.76 0.34
C MET A 584 17.60 41.02 1.15
N LEU A 585 18.12 41.16 2.38
CA LEU A 585 17.83 42.32 3.25
C LEU A 585 18.36 43.61 2.65
N LEU A 586 19.55 43.60 2.01
CA LEU A 586 20.12 44.74 1.32
C LEU A 586 19.21 45.15 0.14
N ARG A 587 18.82 44.23 -0.72
CA ARG A 587 17.87 44.49 -1.82
C ARG A 587 16.56 45.07 -1.28
N ARG A 588 16.02 44.49 -0.23
CA ARG A 588 14.76 44.93 0.37
C ARG A 588 14.84 46.37 0.89
N GLN A 589 15.93 46.73 1.57
CA GLN A 589 16.14 48.11 2.04
C GLN A 589 16.28 49.09 0.88
N GLN A 590 16.89 48.71 -0.22
CA GLN A 590 16.95 49.55 -1.43
C GLN A 590 15.56 49.81 -2.00
N MET A 591 14.75 48.79 -2.16
CA MET A 591 13.36 48.90 -2.64
C MET A 591 12.52 49.82 -1.73
N LEU A 592 12.61 49.64 -0.40
CA LEU A 592 11.87 50.47 0.55
C LEU A 592 12.28 51.93 0.48
N ARG A 593 13.58 52.23 0.26
CA ARG A 593 14.06 53.60 0.06
C ARG A 593 13.60 54.22 -1.25
N GLU A 594 13.59 53.46 -2.35
CA GLU A 594 13.09 53.89 -3.64
C GLU A 594 11.59 54.19 -3.62
N GLU A 595 10.83 53.39 -2.91
CA GLU A 595 9.38 53.56 -2.74
C GLU A 595 9.02 54.67 -1.74
N GLY A 596 10.01 55.31 -1.08
CA GLY A 596 9.78 56.36 -0.08
C GLY A 596 9.07 55.86 1.19
N ILE A 597 9.08 54.59 1.41
CA ILE A 597 8.46 53.98 2.60
C ILE A 597 9.38 54.22 3.81
N SER A 598 8.80 54.64 4.92
CA SER A 598 9.55 54.86 6.17
C SER A 598 10.30 53.55 6.57
N ASN A 599 11.55 53.71 6.98
CA ASN A 599 12.44 52.63 7.33
C ASN A 599 11.80 51.70 8.39
N ARG A 600 11.53 50.45 8.04
CA ARG A 600 11.07 49.43 8.94
C ARG A 600 12.22 48.47 9.21
N PRO A 601 12.65 48.28 10.46
CA PRO A 601 13.74 47.39 10.77
C PRO A 601 13.37 45.93 10.50
N SER A 602 14.36 45.12 10.14
CA SER A 602 14.27 43.68 10.11
C SER A 602 14.84 43.13 11.41
N LEU A 603 14.07 42.25 12.09
CA LEU A 603 14.51 41.59 13.33
C LEU A 603 15.17 40.26 13.00
N VAL A 604 16.41 40.06 13.39
CA VAL A 604 17.12 38.78 13.24
C VAL A 604 17.37 38.18 14.61
N VAL A 605 16.79 37.02 14.86
CA VAL A 605 16.87 36.29 16.12
C VAL A 605 17.84 35.13 15.96
N VAL A 606 18.95 35.17 16.72
CA VAL A 606 20.04 34.21 16.59
C VAL A 606 20.41 33.56 17.92
N PRO A 607 21.06 32.41 17.93
CA PRO A 607 21.78 31.95 19.12
C PRO A 607 22.87 32.93 19.55
N LYS A 608 23.13 33.02 20.85
CA LYS A 608 24.13 33.97 21.41
C LYS A 608 25.52 33.88 20.75
N SER A 609 25.90 32.68 20.33
CA SER A 609 27.20 32.41 19.68
C SER A 609 27.31 32.94 18.24
N LEU A 610 26.19 33.20 17.59
CA LEU A 610 26.16 33.66 16.20
C LEU A 610 26.07 35.16 16.04
N VAL A 611 25.88 35.90 17.13
CA VAL A 611 25.70 37.39 17.08
C VAL A 611 26.88 38.05 16.36
N PHE A 612 28.11 37.69 16.75
CA PHE A 612 29.30 38.26 16.12
C PHE A 612 29.45 37.89 14.66
N ASN A 613 29.20 36.63 14.31
CA ASN A 613 29.27 36.20 12.92
C ASN A 613 28.32 37.01 12.02
N TRP A 614 27.11 37.29 12.48
CA TRP A 614 26.16 38.09 11.73
C TRP A 614 26.62 39.53 11.53
N ILE A 615 27.24 40.11 12.57
CA ILE A 615 27.78 41.45 12.50
C ILE A 615 28.99 41.50 11.55
N ASP A 616 29.91 40.56 11.64
CA ASP A 616 31.09 40.49 10.79
C ASP A 616 30.76 40.22 9.35
N GLU A 617 29.81 39.28 9.08
CA GLU A 617 29.31 38.99 7.71
C GLU A 617 28.53 40.19 7.12
N ALA A 618 27.74 40.89 7.94
CA ALA A 618 27.05 42.09 7.49
C ALA A 618 28.04 43.23 7.10
N HIS A 619 29.03 43.48 7.92
CA HIS A 619 30.08 44.48 7.61
C HIS A 619 30.88 44.10 6.35
N LYS A 620 31.13 42.80 6.16
CA LYS A 620 31.93 42.28 5.05
C LYS A 620 31.16 42.32 3.73
N PHE A 621 29.90 41.88 3.71
CA PHE A 621 29.14 41.68 2.48
C PHE A 621 28.10 42.76 2.16
N ALA A 622 27.54 43.39 3.19
CA ALA A 622 26.51 44.41 3.06
C ALA A 622 26.80 45.63 3.99
N PRO A 623 27.95 46.34 3.81
CA PRO A 623 28.40 47.36 4.74
C PRO A 623 27.47 48.59 4.82
N SER A 624 26.60 48.75 3.88
CA SER A 624 25.58 49.84 3.89
C SER A 624 24.37 49.56 4.79
N LEU A 625 24.23 48.32 5.30
CA LEU A 625 23.19 48.00 6.28
C LEU A 625 23.61 48.39 7.71
N ARG A 626 22.77 49.17 8.38
CA ARG A 626 22.98 49.61 9.77
C ARG A 626 22.48 48.51 10.71
N VAL A 627 23.41 47.84 11.42
CA VAL A 627 23.11 46.70 12.30
C VAL A 627 23.16 47.13 13.77
N LEU A 628 22.03 46.97 14.46
CA LEU A 628 21.97 47.16 15.92
C LEU A 628 22.19 45.85 16.66
N ASN A 629 23.19 45.77 17.51
CA ASN A 629 23.35 44.65 18.46
C ASN A 629 22.43 44.83 19.67
N HIS A 630 21.25 44.27 19.63
CA HIS A 630 20.26 44.33 20.70
C HIS A 630 20.38 43.11 21.64
N THR A 631 21.58 42.88 22.18
CA THR A 631 21.89 41.77 23.11
C THR A 631 22.53 42.26 24.39
N GLY A 632 22.54 41.41 25.41
CA GLY A 632 23.21 41.76 26.71
C GLY A 632 22.37 42.61 27.65
N ASN A 633 23.02 43.13 28.73
CA ASN A 633 22.35 43.93 29.77
C ASN A 633 22.38 45.43 29.48
N THR A 634 23.27 45.89 28.60
CA THR A 634 23.47 47.29 28.23
C THR A 634 22.69 47.69 26.95
N ARG A 635 21.80 46.80 26.50
CA ARG A 635 20.99 47.02 25.30
C ARG A 635 20.11 48.26 25.46
N VAL A 636 19.96 49.03 24.42
CA VAL A 636 19.09 50.21 24.38
C VAL A 636 17.66 49.72 24.59
N VAL A 637 17.14 50.00 25.79
CA VAL A 637 15.76 49.79 26.16
C VAL A 637 15.00 51.07 25.87
N GLY A 638 14.89 51.41 24.60
CA GLY A 638 14.24 52.64 24.15
C GLY A 638 12.86 52.34 23.47
N GLU A 639 12.12 53.40 23.22
CA GLU A 639 10.84 53.39 22.56
C GLU A 639 10.97 52.89 21.12
N SER A 640 9.86 52.42 20.56
CA SER A 640 9.74 51.87 19.21
C SER A 640 10.39 52.72 18.09
N GLU A 641 10.40 54.06 18.26
CA GLU A 641 11.00 55.05 17.35
C GLU A 641 12.53 54.88 17.21
N SER A 642 13.24 54.50 18.25
CA SER A 642 14.71 54.32 18.20
C SER A 642 15.16 53.09 17.39
N LEU A 643 14.32 52.10 17.18
CA LEU A 643 14.66 50.93 16.35
C LEU A 643 14.50 51.23 14.86
N GLY A 644 13.63 52.17 14.47
CA GLY A 644 13.44 52.59 13.08
C GLY A 644 14.65 53.23 12.40
N GLU A 645 15.65 53.65 13.20
CA GLU A 645 16.92 54.16 12.67
C GLU A 645 17.84 53.06 12.10
N TRP A 646 17.56 51.80 12.42
CA TRP A 646 18.38 50.68 12.06
C TRP A 646 17.73 49.83 10.97
N ASP A 647 18.52 49.24 10.08
CA ASP A 647 18.06 48.34 9.01
C ASP A 647 17.88 46.91 9.53
N ILE A 648 18.80 46.47 10.42
CA ILE A 648 18.78 45.17 11.06
C ILE A 648 18.88 45.31 12.58
N VAL A 649 17.97 44.72 13.32
CA VAL A 649 18.02 44.58 14.78
C VAL A 649 18.37 43.12 15.10
N LEU A 650 19.57 42.88 15.65
CA LEU A 650 20.06 41.56 15.96
C LEU A 650 19.82 41.24 17.44
N THR A 651 19.08 40.19 17.74
CA THR A 651 18.77 39.75 19.11
C THR A 651 18.95 38.26 19.30
N THR A 652 18.85 37.80 20.54
CA THR A 652 18.93 36.35 20.85
C THR A 652 17.57 35.83 21.31
N TYR A 653 17.33 34.49 21.12
CA TYR A 653 16.13 33.84 21.66
C TYR A 653 15.89 34.08 23.15
N GLY A 654 16.97 34.15 23.95
CA GLY A 654 16.89 34.43 25.37
C GLY A 654 16.50 35.87 25.67
N THR A 655 17.01 36.83 24.89
CA THR A 655 16.65 38.26 24.98
C THR A 655 15.23 38.50 24.50
N LEU A 656 14.89 37.98 23.34
CA LEU A 656 13.54 38.07 22.79
C LEU A 656 12.47 37.62 23.78
N ARG A 657 12.67 36.45 24.41
CA ARG A 657 11.73 35.91 25.41
C ARG A 657 11.44 36.88 26.54
N ARG A 658 12.44 37.68 26.95
CA ARG A 658 12.28 38.69 28.03
C ARG A 658 11.60 39.96 27.53
N ASP A 659 11.89 40.34 26.30
CA ASP A 659 11.51 41.65 25.75
C ASP A 659 10.34 41.60 24.74
N VAL A 660 9.77 40.41 24.46
CA VAL A 660 8.72 40.24 23.45
C VAL A 660 7.50 41.14 23.66
N MET A 661 7.13 41.43 24.90
CA MET A 661 5.97 42.31 25.20
C MET A 661 6.20 43.76 24.76
N ARG A 662 7.45 44.15 24.57
CA ARG A 662 7.83 45.49 24.05
C ARG A 662 7.94 45.48 22.53
N HIS A 663 8.30 44.32 21.94
CA HIS A 663 8.47 44.18 20.50
C HIS A 663 7.18 43.76 19.77
N ARG A 664 6.15 43.27 20.48
CA ARG A 664 4.93 42.74 19.85
C ARG A 664 4.13 43.81 19.08
N ASP A 665 4.24 45.07 19.44
CA ASP A 665 3.51 46.20 18.85
C ASP A 665 4.30 46.86 17.71
N ILE A 666 5.57 46.49 17.52
CA ILE A 666 6.44 46.94 16.45
C ILE A 666 6.16 46.08 15.20
N GLU A 667 5.90 46.73 14.07
CA GLU A 667 5.77 46.06 12.78
C GLU A 667 7.14 46.01 12.11
N PHE A 668 7.73 44.81 12.09
CA PHE A 668 9.01 44.55 11.41
C PHE A 668 8.76 44.29 9.90
N ASP A 669 9.72 44.66 9.05
CA ASP A 669 9.69 44.25 7.64
C ASP A 669 9.92 42.73 7.51
N TYR A 670 11.04 42.27 8.05
CA TYR A 670 11.32 40.81 8.19
C TYR A 670 11.50 40.40 9.64
N VAL A 671 11.04 39.21 9.98
CA VAL A 671 11.51 38.47 11.17
C VAL A 671 12.22 37.23 10.70
N VAL A 672 13.54 37.18 10.91
CA VAL A 672 14.40 36.06 10.54
C VAL A 672 14.80 35.30 11.79
N LEU A 673 14.56 33.99 11.80
CA LEU A 673 15.00 33.08 12.87
C LEU A 673 16.18 32.26 12.38
N ASP A 674 17.35 32.45 12.92
CA ASP A 674 18.52 31.60 12.64
C ASP A 674 18.59 30.46 13.64
N GLU A 675 19.03 29.26 13.19
CA GLU A 675 18.97 28.01 13.92
C GLU A 675 17.55 27.76 14.48
N ALA A 676 16.56 27.78 13.55
CA ALA A 676 15.14 27.74 13.88
C ALA A 676 14.71 26.48 14.64
N GLN A 677 15.55 25.43 14.73
CA GLN A 677 15.32 24.30 15.65
C GLN A 677 15.17 24.75 17.13
N SER A 678 15.59 25.97 17.46
CA SER A 678 15.35 26.58 18.78
C SER A 678 13.86 26.74 19.13
N ILE A 679 12.98 26.77 18.12
CA ILE A 679 11.52 26.86 18.27
C ILE A 679 10.77 25.57 17.91
N LYS A 680 11.48 24.44 17.71
CA LYS A 680 10.88 23.15 17.33
C LYS A 680 9.81 22.65 18.29
N ASN A 681 9.91 22.98 19.56
CA ASN A 681 8.86 22.72 20.54
C ASN A 681 7.88 23.90 20.59
N ALA A 682 6.69 23.68 20.03
CA ALA A 682 5.62 24.68 19.94
C ALA A 682 5.16 25.22 21.32
N SER A 683 5.29 24.45 22.39
CA SER A 683 4.94 24.86 23.76
C SER A 683 6.03 25.67 24.45
N SER A 684 7.24 25.73 23.88
CA SER A 684 8.36 26.44 24.47
C SER A 684 8.10 27.96 24.55
N GLN A 685 8.68 28.61 25.55
CA GLN A 685 8.57 30.07 25.71
C GLN A 685 9.20 30.83 24.52
N ALA A 686 10.26 30.29 23.92
CA ALA A 686 10.88 30.85 22.73
C ALA A 686 9.92 30.82 21.53
N ALA A 687 9.28 29.65 21.25
CA ALA A 687 8.33 29.52 20.17
C ALA A 687 7.12 30.45 20.35
N LYS A 688 6.59 30.57 21.57
CA LYS A 688 5.50 31.50 21.90
C LYS A 688 5.92 32.96 21.66
N ALA A 689 7.11 33.35 22.09
CA ALA A 689 7.63 34.70 21.89
C ALA A 689 7.79 35.04 20.40
N CYS A 690 8.36 34.13 19.60
CA CYS A 690 8.51 34.36 18.15
C CYS A 690 7.17 34.52 17.43
N ARG A 691 6.13 33.79 17.81
CA ARG A 691 4.78 33.90 17.20
C ARG A 691 4.04 35.18 17.53
N LEU A 692 4.40 35.86 18.64
CA LEU A 692 3.78 37.13 19.03
C LEU A 692 4.32 38.32 18.23
N LEU A 693 5.42 38.19 17.51
CA LEU A 693 6.01 39.26 16.70
C LEU A 693 5.14 39.56 15.46
N ARG A 694 5.01 40.82 15.14
CA ARG A 694 4.36 41.30 13.92
C ARG A 694 5.42 41.54 12.84
N ALA A 695 5.24 40.91 11.69
CA ALA A 695 6.15 41.08 10.56
C ALA A 695 5.39 40.98 9.24
N ARG A 696 5.86 41.68 8.22
CA ARG A 696 5.36 41.53 6.84
C ARG A 696 5.82 40.18 6.24
N HIS A 697 7.07 39.85 6.47
CA HIS A 697 7.71 38.66 5.96
C HIS A 697 8.38 37.89 7.10
N ARG A 698 8.37 36.56 7.01
CA ARG A 698 8.99 35.69 8.01
C ARG A 698 9.89 34.68 7.32
N LEU A 699 11.05 34.46 7.88
CA LEU A 699 12.04 33.53 7.36
C LEU A 699 12.63 32.70 8.50
N ALA A 700 12.84 31.41 8.25
CA ALA A 700 13.56 30.51 9.14
C ALA A 700 14.81 29.96 8.45
N LEU A 701 15.94 29.95 9.17
CA LEU A 701 17.19 29.35 8.71
C LEU A 701 17.49 28.16 9.61
N THR A 702 17.82 27.03 9.03
CA THR A 702 18.23 25.85 9.78
C THR A 702 19.06 24.92 8.90
N GLY A 703 20.00 24.16 9.47
CA GLY A 703 20.64 23.07 8.76
C GLY A 703 19.87 21.75 8.86
N THR A 704 18.89 21.68 9.78
CA THR A 704 18.14 20.46 10.09
C THR A 704 16.66 20.80 10.30
N PRO A 705 15.85 20.94 9.22
CA PRO A 705 14.46 21.39 9.33
C PRO A 705 13.55 20.43 10.06
N VAL A 706 13.85 19.13 10.01
CA VAL A 706 13.15 18.06 10.73
C VAL A 706 14.18 17.10 11.29
N GLU A 707 14.32 17.06 12.61
CA GLU A 707 15.25 16.16 13.29
C GLU A 707 14.55 14.89 13.78
N ASN A 708 13.33 15.01 14.33
CA ASN A 708 12.71 13.93 15.06
C ASN A 708 11.25 13.63 14.66
N HIS A 709 10.42 14.64 14.37
CA HIS A 709 9.01 14.40 14.00
C HIS A 709 8.36 15.60 13.30
N ILE A 710 7.26 15.33 12.60
CA ILE A 710 6.49 16.35 11.84
C ILE A 710 5.96 17.49 12.73
N GLY A 711 5.76 17.26 14.02
CA GLY A 711 5.39 18.31 14.97
C GLY A 711 6.42 19.44 15.11
N GLU A 712 7.72 19.15 14.87
CA GLU A 712 8.79 20.17 14.81
C GLU A 712 8.59 21.05 13.57
N LEU A 713 8.28 20.45 12.43
CA LEU A 713 7.97 21.13 11.20
C LEU A 713 6.73 22.03 11.38
N TRP A 714 5.67 21.51 12.04
CA TRP A 714 4.49 22.31 12.36
C TRP A 714 4.83 23.56 13.16
N SER A 715 5.70 23.45 14.15
CA SER A 715 6.08 24.61 14.98
C SER A 715 6.81 25.70 14.19
N ILE A 716 7.67 25.31 13.26
CA ILE A 716 8.38 26.24 12.37
C ILE A 716 7.38 26.87 11.39
N PHE A 717 6.51 26.09 10.77
CA PHE A 717 5.53 26.58 9.81
C PHE A 717 4.44 27.42 10.46
N GLU A 718 4.06 27.15 11.71
CA GLU A 718 3.15 27.99 12.48
C GLU A 718 3.75 29.35 12.80
N PHE A 719 5.08 29.46 12.87
CA PHE A 719 5.77 30.75 12.91
C PHE A 719 5.80 31.39 11.51
N LEU A 720 6.18 30.67 10.47
CA LEU A 720 6.34 31.19 9.10
C LEU A 720 5.00 31.64 8.50
N ASN A 721 4.02 30.75 8.52
CA ASN A 721 2.72 30.88 7.86
C ASN A 721 1.62 30.40 8.84
N PRO A 722 1.19 31.22 9.79
CA PRO A 722 0.22 30.82 10.80
C PRO A 722 -1.06 30.25 10.21
N GLY A 723 -1.41 29.00 10.59
CA GLY A 723 -2.58 28.29 10.11
C GLY A 723 -2.42 27.52 8.81
N GLN A 724 -1.26 27.57 8.12
CA GLN A 724 -1.04 26.84 6.86
C GLN A 724 -1.27 25.33 7.01
N LEU A 725 -0.78 24.74 8.07
CA LEU A 725 -0.93 23.30 8.36
C LEU A 725 -2.09 22.99 9.33
N GLY A 726 -2.95 23.96 9.60
CA GLY A 726 -4.05 23.83 10.55
C GLY A 726 -3.58 23.71 12.01
N SER A 727 -4.47 23.32 12.93
CA SER A 727 -4.08 23.21 14.34
C SER A 727 -3.23 21.96 14.61
N ALA A 728 -2.33 22.04 15.60
CA ALA A 728 -1.44 20.92 15.99
C ALA A 728 -2.20 19.64 16.32
N THR A 729 -3.37 19.74 16.98
CA THR A 729 -4.19 18.60 17.32
C THR A 729 -4.80 17.93 16.09
N ARG A 730 -5.26 18.73 15.13
CA ARG A 730 -5.83 18.24 13.86
C ARG A 730 -4.75 17.58 13.00
N LEU A 731 -3.59 18.23 12.86
CA LEU A 731 -2.46 17.67 12.13
C LEU A 731 -1.98 16.35 12.74
N LYS A 732 -1.88 16.26 14.08
CA LYS A 732 -1.49 15.01 14.75
C LYS A 732 -2.47 13.88 14.47
N ARG A 733 -3.78 14.15 14.50
CA ARG A 733 -4.82 13.17 14.16
C ARG A 733 -4.73 12.75 12.69
N PHE A 734 -4.49 13.69 11.79
CA PHE A 734 -4.28 13.44 10.36
C PHE A 734 -3.11 12.49 10.12
N LEU A 735 -1.99 12.68 10.80
CA LEU A 735 -0.77 11.90 10.65
C LEU A 735 -0.84 10.44 11.16
N THR A 736 -1.88 10.09 11.90
CA THR A 736 -2.10 8.69 12.30
C THR A 736 -2.60 7.81 11.14
N GLY A 737 -3.04 8.41 10.01
CA GLY A 737 -3.39 7.73 8.75
C GLY A 737 -2.19 7.65 7.79
N GLY A 738 -1.85 6.47 7.28
CA GLY A 738 -0.59 6.16 6.59
C GLY A 738 -0.13 7.06 5.42
N SER A 739 -1.03 7.71 4.65
CA SER A 739 -0.70 8.54 3.47
C SER A 739 -0.55 10.04 3.77
N ALA A 740 -0.77 10.45 5.00
CA ALA A 740 -0.84 11.85 5.39
C ALA A 740 0.52 12.59 5.37
N ALA A 741 1.60 11.87 5.62
CA ALA A 741 2.95 12.44 5.63
C ALA A 741 3.35 13.00 4.25
N ASP A 742 3.01 12.29 3.18
CA ASP A 742 3.33 12.69 1.81
C ASP A 742 2.56 13.94 1.37
N VAL A 743 1.31 14.08 1.82
CA VAL A 743 0.49 15.28 1.56
C VAL A 743 1.12 16.50 2.22
N VAL A 744 1.51 16.38 3.51
CA VAL A 744 2.17 17.47 4.23
C VAL A 744 3.53 17.79 3.61
N ALA A 745 4.31 16.78 3.25
CA ALA A 745 5.61 16.97 2.61
C ALA A 745 5.48 17.77 1.29
N ARG A 746 4.53 17.40 0.44
CA ARG A 746 4.23 18.15 -0.80
C ARG A 746 3.75 19.57 -0.52
N ALA A 747 2.87 19.74 0.46
CA ALA A 747 2.31 21.05 0.81
C ALA A 747 3.37 22.05 1.32
N VAL A 748 4.44 21.59 1.96
CA VAL A 748 5.51 22.46 2.48
C VAL A 748 6.67 22.65 1.52
N ARG A 749 6.78 21.80 0.50
CA ARG A 749 7.91 21.76 -0.44
C ARG A 749 8.23 23.11 -1.10
N PRO A 750 7.28 23.91 -1.60
CA PRO A 750 7.58 25.20 -2.21
C PRO A 750 8.20 26.20 -1.22
N PHE A 751 7.96 26.04 0.09
CA PHE A 751 8.38 26.91 1.19
C PHE A 751 9.58 26.37 1.96
N LEU A 752 10.21 25.31 1.48
CA LEU A 752 11.38 24.67 2.08
C LEU A 752 12.46 24.48 1.02
N LEU A 753 13.47 25.35 1.04
CA LEU A 753 14.63 25.18 0.17
C LEU A 753 15.74 24.44 0.93
N ARG A 754 16.07 23.24 0.49
CA ARG A 754 17.11 22.40 1.07
C ARG A 754 18.08 21.91 0.00
N ARG A 755 19.34 22.26 0.14
CA ARG A 755 20.43 21.77 -0.70
C ARG A 755 21.53 21.18 0.17
N THR A 756 22.10 20.08 -0.28
CA THR A 756 23.24 19.46 0.39
C THR A 756 24.56 19.92 -0.21
N LYS A 757 25.65 19.86 0.55
CA LYS A 757 26.99 20.17 0.04
C LYS A 757 27.36 19.35 -1.19
N ALA A 758 27.01 18.04 -1.19
CA ALA A 758 27.27 17.14 -2.30
C ALA A 758 26.56 17.55 -3.60
N GLN A 759 25.42 18.22 -3.52
CA GLN A 759 24.65 18.67 -4.69
C GLN A 759 25.20 19.96 -5.30
N VAL A 760 25.78 20.85 -4.51
CA VAL A 760 26.05 22.24 -4.94
C VAL A 760 27.53 22.65 -4.88
N LEU A 761 28.39 21.87 -4.25
CA LEU A 761 29.82 22.15 -4.08
C LEU A 761 30.68 21.02 -4.64
N SER A 762 31.03 21.11 -5.91
CA SER A 762 31.98 20.22 -6.57
C SER A 762 33.45 20.51 -6.19
N ASP A 763 33.74 21.70 -5.69
CA ASP A 763 35.07 22.21 -5.39
C ASP A 763 35.45 22.11 -3.90
N LEU A 764 34.56 21.56 -3.05
CA LEU A 764 34.88 21.30 -1.65
C LEU A 764 35.74 20.03 -1.56
N PRO A 765 36.90 20.05 -0.84
CA PRO A 765 37.70 18.86 -0.64
C PRO A 765 36.92 17.70 -0.05
N GLU A 766 37.30 16.47 -0.38
CA GLU A 766 36.65 15.27 0.16
C GLU A 766 36.73 15.23 1.69
N LYS A 767 35.66 14.72 2.29
CA LYS A 767 35.58 14.41 3.71
C LYS A 767 35.64 12.89 3.91
N THR A 768 36.56 12.44 4.75
CA THR A 768 36.68 11.04 5.16
C THR A 768 36.19 10.89 6.58
N GLU A 769 35.19 10.06 6.82
CA GLU A 769 34.72 9.71 8.17
C GLU A 769 35.10 8.28 8.50
N GLN A 770 35.74 8.07 9.66
CA GLN A 770 36.17 6.75 10.11
C GLN A 770 35.88 6.56 11.58
N THR A 771 35.43 5.35 11.96
CA THR A 771 35.29 4.96 13.36
C THR A 771 36.49 4.15 13.79
N ILE A 772 37.13 4.58 14.90
CA ILE A 772 38.26 3.91 15.53
C ILE A 772 37.74 3.23 16.80
N PHE A 773 37.90 1.93 16.87
CA PHE A 773 37.50 1.14 18.02
C PHE A 773 38.68 1.06 19.00
N CYS A 774 38.48 1.53 20.21
CA CYS A 774 39.46 1.52 21.31
C CYS A 774 39.15 0.33 22.22
N GLU A 775 40.10 -0.56 22.41
CA GLU A 775 40.00 -1.68 23.35
C GLU A 775 40.28 -1.22 24.78
N LEU A 776 39.33 -1.46 25.68
CA LEU A 776 39.51 -1.06 27.09
C LEU A 776 40.61 -1.90 27.75
N GLY A 777 41.55 -1.25 28.44
CA GLY A 777 42.51 -1.93 29.27
C GLY A 777 41.84 -2.74 30.42
N GLU A 778 42.52 -3.72 30.97
CA GLU A 778 41.95 -4.65 31.97
C GLU A 778 41.28 -3.93 33.15
N SER A 779 41.91 -2.92 33.72
CA SER A 779 41.36 -2.14 34.84
C SER A 779 40.08 -1.41 34.46
N GLN A 780 40.10 -0.74 33.30
CA GLN A 780 38.95 0.00 32.78
C GLN A 780 37.82 -0.95 32.39
N ARG A 781 38.15 -2.09 31.76
CA ARG A 781 37.15 -3.13 31.39
C ARG A 781 36.46 -3.67 32.64
N LYS A 782 37.21 -4.04 33.65
CA LYS A 782 36.66 -4.54 34.91
C LYS A 782 35.69 -3.53 35.54
N ALA A 783 36.11 -2.28 35.63
CA ALA A 783 35.24 -1.21 36.17
C ALA A 783 33.97 -1.01 35.36
N TYR A 784 34.07 -1.09 34.03
CA TYR A 784 32.92 -0.99 33.13
C TYR A 784 31.95 -2.17 33.32
N ASP A 785 32.45 -3.39 33.36
CA ASP A 785 31.62 -4.60 33.46
C ASP A 785 30.95 -4.70 34.84
N GLU A 786 31.65 -4.34 35.94
CA GLU A 786 31.04 -4.25 37.27
C GLU A 786 29.90 -3.23 37.32
N LEU A 787 30.10 -2.06 36.75
CA LEU A 787 29.08 -1.02 36.68
C LEU A 787 27.89 -1.43 35.79
N ARG A 788 28.18 -2.09 34.66
CA ARG A 788 27.15 -2.59 33.76
C ARG A 788 26.25 -3.64 34.43
N GLU A 789 26.87 -4.61 35.11
CA GLU A 789 26.13 -5.66 35.80
C GLU A 789 25.29 -5.10 36.96
N HIS A 790 25.84 -4.14 37.70
CA HIS A 790 25.08 -3.44 38.74
C HIS A 790 23.81 -2.80 38.19
N TYR A 791 23.90 -2.02 37.11
CA TYR A 791 22.73 -1.38 36.52
C TYR A 791 21.79 -2.37 35.82
N ARG A 792 22.30 -3.45 35.27
CA ARG A 792 21.49 -4.52 34.67
C ARG A 792 20.57 -5.14 35.71
N LEU A 793 21.08 -5.49 36.86
CA LEU A 793 20.33 -6.04 37.99
C LEU A 793 19.30 -5.06 38.55
N GLU A 794 19.72 -3.80 38.77
CA GLU A 794 18.86 -2.77 39.32
C GLU A 794 17.69 -2.46 38.37
N LEU A 795 17.98 -2.26 37.09
CA LEU A 795 16.98 -1.84 36.11
C LEU A 795 16.02 -2.97 35.72
N SER A 796 16.48 -4.24 35.61
CA SER A 796 15.58 -5.37 35.33
C SER A 796 14.50 -5.53 36.41
N GLY A 797 14.91 -5.43 37.68
CA GLY A 797 13.98 -5.45 38.83
C GLY A 797 13.02 -4.26 38.87
N ARG A 798 13.45 -3.09 38.46
CA ARG A 798 12.69 -1.84 38.48
C ARG A 798 11.72 -1.73 37.31
N ILE A 799 12.15 -2.11 36.10
CA ILE A 799 11.32 -2.11 34.88
C ILE A 799 10.20 -3.15 35.02
N GLY A 800 10.52 -4.34 35.56
CA GLY A 800 9.52 -5.39 35.80
C GLY A 800 8.40 -4.97 36.79
N ARG A 801 8.71 -4.13 37.80
CA ARG A 801 7.72 -3.68 38.80
C ARG A 801 6.94 -2.42 38.39
N MET A 802 7.59 -1.43 37.76
CA MET A 802 7.00 -0.10 37.54
C MET A 802 6.84 0.27 36.06
N GLY A 803 7.29 -0.57 35.15
CA GLY A 803 7.33 -0.31 33.70
C GLY A 803 8.42 0.70 33.30
N ILE A 804 8.76 0.73 32.00
CA ILE A 804 9.83 1.55 31.45
C ILE A 804 9.58 3.06 31.63
N GLY A 805 8.33 3.50 31.51
CA GLY A 805 7.98 4.94 31.62
C GLY A 805 8.36 5.57 32.94
N ARG A 806 8.19 4.86 34.06
CA ARG A 806 8.55 5.33 35.41
C ARG A 806 10.02 5.08 35.76
N SER A 807 10.68 4.17 35.05
CA SER A 807 12.09 3.83 35.24
C SER A 807 13.05 4.66 34.36
N ARG A 808 12.51 5.53 33.50
CA ARG A 808 13.26 6.27 32.48
C ARG A 808 14.43 7.07 33.00
N ILE A 809 14.28 7.75 34.16
CA ILE A 809 15.34 8.54 34.76
C ILE A 809 16.51 7.65 35.20
N ALA A 810 16.23 6.50 35.80
CA ALA A 810 17.25 5.54 36.20
C ALA A 810 18.01 4.93 35.01
N VAL A 811 17.28 4.62 33.93
CA VAL A 811 17.89 4.16 32.66
C VAL A 811 18.82 5.21 32.09
N LEU A 812 18.45 6.49 32.09
CA LEU A 812 19.28 7.58 31.62
C LEU A 812 20.55 7.76 32.48
N GLU A 813 20.42 7.63 33.79
CA GLU A 813 21.54 7.70 34.70
C GLU A 813 22.52 6.55 34.45
N ALA A 814 22.03 5.32 34.34
CA ALA A 814 22.84 4.15 34.04
C ALA A 814 23.62 4.32 32.73
N LEU A 815 22.94 4.73 31.66
CA LEU A 815 23.58 4.96 30.36
C LEU A 815 24.60 6.09 30.40
N LEU A 816 24.36 7.15 31.18
CA LEU A 816 25.30 8.24 31.36
C LEU A 816 26.56 7.73 32.05
N ARG A 817 26.43 7.01 33.16
CA ARG A 817 27.57 6.48 33.94
C ARG A 817 28.37 5.46 33.13
N LEU A 818 27.71 4.56 32.41
CA LEU A 818 28.40 3.61 31.52
C LEU A 818 29.18 4.30 30.42
N ARG A 819 28.65 5.36 29.81
CA ARG A 819 29.38 6.16 28.80
C ARG A 819 30.55 6.90 29.40
N GLN A 820 30.41 7.44 30.62
CA GLN A 820 31.49 8.08 31.34
C GLN A 820 32.63 7.08 31.60
N THR A 821 32.31 5.88 32.10
CA THR A 821 33.31 4.82 32.35
C THR A 821 33.98 4.33 31.08
N ALA A 822 33.24 4.23 29.97
CA ALA A 822 33.76 3.89 28.65
C ALA A 822 34.76 4.95 28.13
N CYS A 823 34.53 6.23 28.44
CA CYS A 823 35.48 7.30 28.14
C CYS A 823 36.73 7.22 29.04
N HIS A 824 36.54 7.25 30.39
CA HIS A 824 37.58 7.17 31.37
C HIS A 824 37.00 6.81 32.74
N PRO A 825 37.59 5.87 33.50
CA PRO A 825 37.06 5.47 34.81
C PRO A 825 37.03 6.61 35.82
N GLY A 826 37.99 7.52 35.77
CA GLY A 826 38.08 8.73 36.61
C GLY A 826 36.92 9.71 36.44
N LEU A 827 36.04 9.54 35.45
CA LEU A 827 34.84 10.35 35.32
C LEU A 827 33.71 9.92 36.28
N VAL A 828 33.74 8.70 36.73
CA VAL A 828 32.76 8.13 37.69
C VAL A 828 33.39 8.05 39.08
N ASP A 829 34.63 7.62 39.16
CA ASP A 829 35.40 7.52 40.40
C ASP A 829 36.65 8.42 40.36
N PRO A 830 36.64 9.56 41.03
CA PRO A 830 37.76 10.51 41.04
C PRO A 830 39.11 9.93 41.54
N SER A 831 39.10 8.85 42.32
CA SER A 831 40.32 8.21 42.77
C SER A 831 41.11 7.54 41.65
N ARG A 832 40.46 7.33 40.49
CA ARG A 832 41.00 6.66 39.32
C ARG A 832 41.39 7.61 38.18
N LEU A 833 41.55 8.88 38.48
CA LEU A 833 41.89 9.91 37.49
C LEU A 833 43.26 9.75 36.83
N ASP A 834 44.18 9.08 37.51
CA ASP A 834 45.54 8.83 37.03
C ASP A 834 45.72 7.46 36.36
N GLU A 835 44.63 6.68 36.27
CA GLU A 835 44.63 5.45 35.48
C GLU A 835 44.68 5.74 33.98
N PRO A 836 45.28 4.84 33.18
CA PRO A 836 45.26 4.99 31.73
C PRO A 836 43.84 4.83 31.19
N GLY A 837 43.50 5.67 30.21
CA GLY A 837 42.20 5.59 29.48
C GLY A 837 42.41 5.24 28.03
N ALA A 838 41.88 4.13 27.56
CA ALA A 838 42.08 3.60 26.21
C ALA A 838 41.87 4.64 25.09
N LYS A 839 40.84 5.45 25.18
CA LYS A 839 40.60 6.51 24.19
C LYS A 839 41.62 7.62 24.22
N LEU A 840 42.09 7.97 25.39
CA LEU A 840 43.12 9.00 25.54
C LEU A 840 44.48 8.51 25.03
N GLU A 841 44.82 7.26 25.27
CA GLU A 841 46.04 6.64 24.75
C GLU A 841 46.01 6.61 23.21
N THR A 842 44.92 6.10 22.62
CA THR A 842 44.74 6.08 21.15
C THR A 842 44.76 7.50 20.56
N LEU A 843 44.09 8.47 21.22
CA LEU A 843 44.12 9.86 20.76
C LEU A 843 45.51 10.48 20.82
N LEU A 844 46.24 10.32 21.94
CA LEU A 844 47.56 10.92 22.10
C LEU A 844 48.60 10.31 21.16
N GLU A 845 48.53 9.03 20.85
CA GLU A 845 49.34 8.39 19.84
C GLU A 845 49.13 9.03 18.47
N GLN A 846 47.86 9.15 18.03
CA GLN A 846 47.54 9.76 16.74
C GLN A 846 47.81 11.26 16.69
N LEU A 847 47.57 11.99 17.80
CA LEU A 847 47.87 13.43 17.88
C LEU A 847 49.34 13.72 17.63
N GLY A 848 50.25 12.86 18.12
CA GLY A 848 51.69 13.04 17.89
C GLY A 848 52.00 13.08 16.39
N GLU A 849 51.55 12.08 15.64
CA GLU A 849 51.79 11.97 14.19
C GLU A 849 51.17 13.15 13.42
N VAL A 850 49.91 13.49 13.76
CA VAL A 850 49.12 14.50 13.03
C VAL A 850 49.71 15.90 13.27
N LEU A 851 50.06 16.22 14.51
CA LEU A 851 50.66 17.52 14.85
C LEU A 851 52.07 17.68 14.26
N ASP A 852 52.88 16.60 14.25
CA ASP A 852 54.19 16.59 13.61
C ASP A 852 54.10 16.76 12.10
N GLY A 853 53.02 16.26 11.50
CA GLY A 853 52.67 16.50 10.09
C GLY A 853 52.25 17.94 9.75
N GLY A 854 52.20 18.85 10.72
CA GLY A 854 51.79 20.24 10.53
C GLY A 854 50.29 20.45 10.31
N HIS A 855 49.48 19.52 10.77
CA HIS A 855 48.03 19.56 10.67
C HIS A 855 47.37 20.25 11.87
N LYS A 856 46.25 20.92 11.69
CA LYS A 856 45.45 21.49 12.75
C LYS A 856 44.28 20.56 13.13
N VAL A 857 44.12 20.33 14.42
CA VAL A 857 43.26 19.31 15.00
C VAL A 857 42.16 19.92 15.86
N LEU A 858 40.92 19.44 15.65
CA LEU A 858 39.78 19.69 16.56
C LEU A 858 39.48 18.43 17.36
N VAL A 859 39.34 18.58 18.67
CA VAL A 859 38.91 17.48 19.54
C VAL A 859 37.60 17.84 20.23
N PHE A 860 36.59 17.06 19.95
CA PHE A 860 35.24 17.26 20.50
C PHE A 860 34.89 16.21 21.56
N SER A 861 34.29 16.66 22.66
CA SER A 861 33.64 15.79 23.63
C SER A 861 32.41 16.48 24.25
N GLN A 862 31.40 15.70 24.61
CA GLN A 862 30.27 16.20 25.39
C GLN A 862 30.61 16.40 26.85
N PHE A 863 31.61 15.66 27.37
CA PHE A 863 32.05 15.71 28.76
C PHE A 863 33.21 16.71 28.96
N THR A 864 32.89 17.87 29.50
CA THR A 864 33.93 18.88 29.84
C THR A 864 34.93 18.36 30.89
N SER A 865 34.50 17.44 31.77
CA SER A 865 35.39 16.72 32.71
C SER A 865 36.35 15.77 31.97
N PHE A 866 35.97 15.16 30.86
CA PHE A 866 36.87 14.36 30.06
C PHE A 866 37.90 15.21 29.32
N LEU A 867 37.47 16.36 28.78
CA LEU A 867 38.40 17.33 28.22
C LEU A 867 39.36 17.88 29.30
N ALA A 868 38.93 18.00 30.58
CA ALA A 868 39.79 18.42 31.66
C ALA A 868 40.91 17.37 31.96
N ILE A 869 40.61 16.07 31.88
CA ILE A 869 41.63 15.01 32.01
C ILE A 869 42.60 15.10 30.83
N LEU A 870 42.08 15.25 29.58
CA LEU A 870 42.95 15.41 28.41
C LEU A 870 43.89 16.62 28.54
N ARG A 871 43.37 17.76 29.03
CA ARG A 871 44.17 18.97 29.26
C ARG A 871 45.36 18.72 30.21
N ARG A 872 45.13 18.03 31.35
CA ARG A 872 46.20 17.64 32.27
C ARG A 872 47.29 16.82 31.56
N LEU A 873 46.90 15.89 30.67
CA LEU A 873 47.83 15.06 29.90
C LEU A 873 48.64 15.86 28.86
N LEU A 874 47.99 16.84 28.22
CA LEU A 874 48.62 17.74 27.25
C LEU A 874 49.58 18.72 27.93
N ASP A 875 49.16 19.29 29.08
CA ASP A 875 49.99 20.17 29.91
C ASP A 875 51.27 19.44 30.37
N ALA A 876 51.14 18.18 30.82
CA ALA A 876 52.26 17.33 31.21
C ALA A 876 53.25 17.02 30.05
N ARG A 877 52.77 17.06 28.80
CA ARG A 877 53.56 16.86 27.56
C ARG A 877 53.97 18.17 26.90
N SER A 878 53.64 19.32 27.50
CA SER A 878 53.90 20.66 26.94
C SER A 878 53.37 20.85 25.52
N ILE A 879 52.24 20.23 25.19
CA ILE A 879 51.55 20.41 23.90
C ILE A 879 50.64 21.63 24.00
N PRO A 880 50.85 22.68 23.19
CA PRO A 880 49.99 23.86 23.20
C PRO A 880 48.60 23.55 22.62
N TYR A 881 47.56 24.10 23.24
CA TYR A 881 46.19 23.94 22.81
C TYR A 881 45.32 25.14 23.17
N GLU A 882 44.25 25.33 22.38
CA GLU A 882 43.13 26.18 22.77
C GLU A 882 42.00 25.36 23.38
N TYR A 883 41.20 26.01 24.23
CA TYR A 883 40.07 25.37 24.90
C TYR A 883 38.81 26.25 24.86
N LEU A 884 37.68 25.60 24.50
CA LEU A 884 36.37 26.25 24.42
C LEU A 884 35.27 25.41 25.01
N ASP A 885 34.57 25.97 26.01
CA ASP A 885 33.39 25.37 26.62
C ASP A 885 32.22 26.37 26.75
N GLY A 886 31.13 25.97 27.45
CA GLY A 886 29.97 26.81 27.71
C GLY A 886 30.27 28.04 28.59
N LYS A 887 31.35 28.02 29.37
CA LYS A 887 31.75 29.10 30.31
C LYS A 887 32.76 30.08 29.70
N THR A 888 33.37 29.75 28.56
CA THR A 888 34.37 30.57 27.91
C THR A 888 33.80 31.93 27.53
N THR A 889 34.37 33.02 28.02
CA THR A 889 33.91 34.40 27.78
C THR A 889 34.50 34.97 26.50
N ASP A 890 35.79 34.78 26.24
CA ASP A 890 36.48 35.22 25.02
C ASP A 890 36.51 34.07 23.97
N ARG A 891 35.41 33.85 23.32
CA ARG A 891 35.31 32.82 22.27
C ARG A 891 35.97 33.26 20.97
N GLN A 892 35.85 34.50 20.63
CA GLN A 892 36.37 35.07 19.37
C GLN A 892 37.89 35.08 19.38
N GLY A 893 38.51 35.54 20.43
CA GLY A 893 39.97 35.54 20.57
C GLY A 893 40.56 34.12 20.50
N ARG A 894 39.90 33.13 21.13
CA ARG A 894 40.33 31.73 21.05
C ARG A 894 40.23 31.14 19.64
N VAL A 895 39.12 31.43 18.92
CA VAL A 895 38.96 30.99 17.55
C VAL A 895 39.96 31.69 16.64
N ALA A 896 40.13 33.00 16.74
CA ALA A 896 41.10 33.75 15.96
C ALA A 896 42.52 33.24 16.16
N HIS A 897 42.94 33.04 17.43
CA HIS A 897 44.25 32.48 17.76
C HIS A 897 44.48 31.11 17.13
N PHE A 898 43.51 30.20 17.22
CA PHE A 898 43.59 28.90 16.55
C PHE A 898 43.63 29.02 15.00
N GLN A 899 42.86 29.94 14.42
CA GLN A 899 42.80 30.09 12.97
C GLN A 899 44.10 30.70 12.40
N GLU A 900 44.65 31.70 13.04
CA GLU A 900 45.71 32.57 12.54
C GLU A 900 47.12 32.11 12.96
N ASP A 901 47.29 31.60 14.20
CA ASP A 901 48.59 31.20 14.71
C ASP A 901 48.98 29.78 14.20
N PRO A 902 50.06 29.63 13.42
CA PRO A 902 50.53 28.34 12.93
C PRO A 902 50.98 27.38 14.05
N GLU A 903 51.43 27.91 15.21
CA GLU A 903 51.89 27.10 16.33
C GLU A 903 50.75 26.58 17.18
N CYS A 904 49.60 27.24 17.16
CA CYS A 904 48.35 26.73 17.78
C CYS A 904 47.69 25.70 16.89
N ARG A 905 48.06 24.43 17.05
CA ARG A 905 47.59 23.35 16.16
C ARG A 905 46.47 22.47 16.76
N LEU A 906 46.13 22.62 18.02
CA LEU A 906 45.17 21.81 18.72
C LEU A 906 44.08 22.66 19.38
N PHE A 907 42.81 22.33 19.14
CA PHE A 907 41.70 23.01 19.78
C PHE A 907 40.72 22.00 20.40
N LEU A 908 40.57 22.06 21.70
CA LEU A 908 39.63 21.23 22.47
C LEU A 908 38.31 21.97 22.63
N VAL A 909 37.25 21.38 22.17
CA VAL A 909 35.95 22.04 22.10
C VAL A 909 34.84 21.14 22.69
N SER A 910 34.07 21.70 23.64
CA SER A 910 32.90 20.93 24.08
C SER A 910 31.82 20.89 22.97
N LEU A 911 31.24 19.72 22.72
CA LEU A 911 30.22 19.53 21.66
C LEU A 911 29.04 20.53 21.74
N LYS A 912 28.60 20.89 22.97
CA LYS A 912 27.57 21.91 23.18
C LYS A 912 28.02 23.31 22.80
N ALA A 913 29.27 23.66 23.00
CA ALA A 913 29.82 24.97 22.66
C ALA A 913 30.25 25.02 21.20
N GLY A 914 30.80 23.93 20.66
CA GLY A 914 31.21 23.79 19.26
C GLY A 914 30.05 23.66 18.27
N GLY A 915 28.87 23.17 18.70
CA GLY A 915 27.68 23.02 17.86
C GLY A 915 27.04 24.35 17.40
N GLN A 916 27.58 25.53 17.83
CA GLN A 916 26.93 26.81 17.55
C GLN A 916 27.87 27.78 16.83
N GLY A 917 27.83 27.83 15.49
CA GLY A 917 28.24 28.96 14.69
C GLY A 917 29.72 29.29 14.56
N LEU A 918 30.61 28.39 14.99
CA LEU A 918 32.06 28.66 14.87
C LEU A 918 32.53 28.39 13.44
N ASN A 919 33.49 29.17 12.94
CA ASN A 919 34.20 28.90 11.71
C ASN A 919 35.62 28.37 12.07
N LEU A 920 35.91 27.12 11.72
CA LEU A 920 37.14 26.44 12.09
C LEU A 920 37.80 25.78 10.86
N THR A 921 37.82 26.50 9.73
CA THR A 921 38.31 26.01 8.43
C THR A 921 39.83 25.77 8.39
N ALA A 922 40.61 26.28 9.36
CA ALA A 922 42.01 25.94 9.44
C ALA A 922 42.26 24.47 9.83
N ALA A 923 41.28 23.80 10.43
CA ALA A 923 41.43 22.43 10.87
C ALA A 923 41.11 21.46 9.72
N ASP A 924 41.95 20.42 9.59
CA ASP A 924 41.79 19.33 8.63
C ASP A 924 41.64 17.95 9.33
N TYR A 925 41.91 17.86 10.65
CA TYR A 925 41.65 16.66 11.44
C TYR A 925 40.66 16.95 12.56
N ILE A 926 39.74 16.02 12.75
CA ILE A 926 38.64 16.13 13.74
C ILE A 926 38.54 14.83 14.52
N TYR A 927 38.61 14.88 15.85
CA TYR A 927 38.36 13.73 16.70
C TYR A 927 37.11 13.96 17.56
N ILE A 928 36.16 13.03 17.48
CA ILE A 928 34.97 12.95 18.34
C ILE A 928 35.23 11.86 19.37
N LEU A 929 35.43 12.24 20.63
CA LEU A 929 35.85 11.31 21.67
C LEU A 929 34.73 10.44 22.22
N ASP A 930 33.50 10.90 22.12
CA ASP A 930 32.33 10.19 22.64
C ASP A 930 31.10 10.44 21.74
N PRO A 931 30.35 9.38 21.36
CA PRO A 931 29.23 9.50 20.46
C PRO A 931 28.09 10.27 21.13
N TRP A 932 27.42 11.13 20.36
CA TRP A 932 26.21 11.83 20.80
C TRP A 932 24.96 11.02 20.41
N TRP A 933 23.89 11.09 21.22
CA TRP A 933 22.63 10.44 20.91
C TRP A 933 22.01 10.88 19.56
N ASN A 934 22.15 12.14 19.20
CA ASN A 934 21.71 12.68 17.92
C ASN A 934 22.91 12.86 16.98
N PRO A 935 23.04 12.06 15.90
CA PRO A 935 24.16 12.16 14.96
C PRO A 935 24.25 13.51 14.25
N ALA A 936 23.14 14.27 14.16
CA ALA A 936 23.16 15.60 13.57
C ALA A 936 24.06 16.59 14.33
N VAL A 937 24.22 16.44 15.65
CA VAL A 937 25.13 17.29 16.46
C VAL A 937 26.57 17.00 16.12
N GLU A 938 26.93 15.73 15.90
CA GLU A 938 28.29 15.34 15.46
C GLU A 938 28.57 15.87 14.06
N ALA A 939 27.62 15.69 13.13
CA ALA A 939 27.74 16.24 11.79
C ALA A 939 27.92 17.77 11.79
N GLN A 940 27.18 18.49 12.68
CA GLN A 940 27.36 19.92 12.87
C GLN A 940 28.76 20.29 13.37
N ALA A 941 29.34 19.49 14.24
CA ALA A 941 30.71 19.72 14.72
C ALA A 941 31.73 19.54 13.60
N VAL A 942 31.59 18.51 12.78
CA VAL A 942 32.45 18.27 11.60
C VAL A 942 32.31 19.39 10.58
N ASP A 943 31.08 19.84 10.36
CA ASP A 943 30.76 20.92 9.40
C ASP A 943 31.35 22.28 9.76
N ARG A 944 31.93 22.44 10.94
CA ARG A 944 32.69 23.65 11.31
C ARG A 944 34.04 23.77 10.57
N ALA A 945 34.64 22.63 10.26
CA ALA A 945 35.86 22.57 9.47
C ALA A 945 35.59 22.32 7.98
N HIS A 946 34.61 21.46 7.68
CA HIS A 946 34.23 21.11 6.30
C HIS A 946 33.17 22.05 5.74
N ARG A 947 33.58 23.26 5.35
CA ARG A 947 32.73 24.33 4.80
C ARG A 947 33.49 25.17 3.76
N ILE A 948 32.79 26.08 3.12
CA ILE A 948 33.39 27.01 2.14
C ILE A 948 34.59 27.72 2.79
N GLY A 949 35.74 27.68 2.10
CA GLY A 949 37.02 28.16 2.60
C GLY A 949 37.97 27.08 3.07
N GLN A 950 37.53 25.84 3.15
CA GLN A 950 38.36 24.68 3.36
C GLN A 950 39.16 24.33 2.10
N THR A 951 40.48 24.20 2.17
CA THR A 951 41.36 23.89 1.05
C THR A 951 42.03 22.52 1.17
N ARG A 952 41.94 21.87 2.32
CA ARG A 952 42.52 20.56 2.62
C ARG A 952 41.44 19.51 2.79
N ARG A 953 41.76 18.25 2.51
CA ARG A 953 40.87 17.11 2.86
C ARG A 953 40.61 17.12 4.36
N VAL A 954 39.37 16.83 4.76
CA VAL A 954 38.99 16.76 6.17
C VAL A 954 38.85 15.31 6.59
N PHE A 955 39.56 14.95 7.65
CA PHE A 955 39.51 13.62 8.27
C PHE A 955 38.76 13.71 9.58
N ALA A 956 37.65 13.01 9.70
CA ALA A 956 36.85 12.98 10.93
C ALA A 956 36.86 11.58 11.53
N TYR A 957 37.46 11.46 12.71
CA TYR A 957 37.59 10.22 13.45
C TYR A 957 36.63 10.20 14.65
N ARG A 958 35.91 9.09 14.78
CA ARG A 958 35.04 8.84 15.93
C ARG A 958 35.64 7.72 16.77
N LEU A 959 36.04 8.01 18.04
CA LEU A 959 36.62 7.05 18.96
C LEU A 959 35.51 6.37 19.75
N ILE A 960 35.42 5.05 19.64
CA ILE A 960 34.40 4.23 20.27
C ILE A 960 35.04 3.14 21.08
N ALA A 961 34.65 3.05 22.36
CA ALA A 961 35.08 1.96 23.20
C ALA A 961 34.40 0.65 22.79
N LYS A 962 35.22 -0.35 22.40
CA LYS A 962 34.75 -1.64 21.88
C LYS A 962 34.03 -2.44 22.97
N ASP A 963 32.98 -3.17 22.59
CA ASP A 963 32.15 -3.99 23.48
C ASP A 963 31.52 -3.18 24.63
N THR A 964 31.12 -1.94 24.37
CA THR A 964 30.46 -1.08 25.33
C THR A 964 29.13 -0.53 24.83
N VAL A 965 28.43 0.19 25.70
CA VAL A 965 27.20 0.90 25.37
C VAL A 965 27.38 1.87 24.19
N GLU A 966 28.57 2.37 23.93
CA GLU A 966 28.84 3.31 22.84
C GLU A 966 28.69 2.62 21.45
N GLU A 967 29.22 1.42 21.31
CA GLU A 967 29.08 0.62 20.09
C GLU A 967 27.60 0.27 19.81
N LYS A 968 26.88 -0.08 20.87
CA LYS A 968 25.44 -0.37 20.76
C LYS A 968 24.60 0.86 20.40
N ILE A 969 24.99 2.05 20.88
CA ILE A 969 24.38 3.32 20.47
C ILE A 969 24.59 3.54 18.97
N LEU A 970 25.80 3.29 18.44
CA LEU A 970 26.06 3.39 17.00
C LEU A 970 25.19 2.43 16.18
N ALA A 971 25.08 1.19 16.63
CA ALA A 971 24.23 0.19 15.96
C ALA A 971 22.75 0.62 15.96
N LEU A 972 22.24 1.17 17.06
CA LEU A 972 20.89 1.71 17.14
C LEU A 972 20.70 2.94 16.25
N GLN A 973 21.70 3.81 16.15
CA GLN A 973 21.68 4.97 15.24
C GLN A 973 21.60 4.52 13.78
N ALA A 974 22.39 3.52 13.37
CA ALA A 974 22.39 2.97 12.00
C ALA A 974 21.03 2.38 11.65
N ARG A 975 20.48 1.51 12.51
CA ARG A 975 19.13 0.92 12.30
C ARG A 975 18.03 1.97 12.16
N LYS A 976 18.10 3.08 12.93
CA LYS A 976 17.10 4.16 12.84
C LYS A 976 17.30 5.05 11.62
N ARG A 977 18.53 5.21 11.13
CA ARG A 977 18.82 5.94 9.88
C ARG A 977 18.22 5.22 8.67
N ASP A 978 18.43 3.92 8.56
CA ASP A 978 17.87 3.09 7.47
C ASP A 978 16.32 3.09 7.48
N LEU A 979 15.71 3.16 8.67
CA LEU A 979 14.27 3.33 8.85
C LEU A 979 13.79 4.75 8.53
N ALA A 980 14.60 5.78 8.77
CA ALA A 980 14.25 7.18 8.49
C ALA A 980 14.35 7.52 7.01
N ASP A 981 15.27 6.90 6.28
CA ASP A 981 15.39 7.05 4.82
C ASP A 981 14.25 6.34 4.08
N SER A 982 13.61 5.35 4.69
CA SER A 982 12.44 4.65 4.13
C SER A 982 11.08 5.23 4.54
N ILE A 983 11.01 5.96 5.66
CA ILE A 983 9.75 6.53 6.19
C ILE A 983 10.08 7.82 6.94
N VAL A 984 9.49 8.95 6.54
CA VAL A 984 9.49 10.22 7.29
C VAL A 984 8.70 10.04 8.61
N ARG A 985 9.17 9.15 9.46
CA ARG A 985 8.61 8.86 10.79
C ARG A 985 9.76 8.71 11.77
N ALA A 986 10.40 9.81 12.11
CA ALA A 986 11.26 9.81 13.28
C ALA A 986 10.49 10.43 14.44
N ASP A 987 9.95 9.59 15.28
CA ASP A 987 9.32 10.00 16.52
C ASP A 987 10.38 10.06 17.62
N ASN A 988 10.46 11.21 18.26
CA ASN A 988 11.13 11.50 19.54
C ASN A 988 12.63 11.23 19.66
N THR A 989 13.28 12.11 20.42
CA THR A 989 14.62 11.87 20.98
C THR A 989 14.81 10.38 21.25
N MET A 990 15.88 9.80 20.72
CA MET A 990 16.20 8.37 20.80
C MET A 990 15.96 7.77 22.20
N ILE A 991 16.12 8.59 23.21
CA ILE A 991 15.93 8.28 24.64
C ILE A 991 14.45 8.14 25.01
N SER A 992 13.55 8.91 24.40
CA SER A 992 12.11 8.83 24.72
C SER A 992 11.39 7.70 23.99
N SER A 993 12.02 7.11 22.96
CA SER A 993 11.50 5.99 22.17
C SER A 993 12.18 4.65 22.50
N LEU A 994 13.03 4.58 23.52
CA LEU A 994 13.63 3.31 23.94
C LEU A 994 12.54 2.35 24.43
N SER A 995 12.48 1.19 23.81
CA SER A 995 11.68 0.05 24.26
C SER A 995 12.39 -0.71 25.39
N ALA A 996 11.72 -1.63 26.05
CA ALA A 996 12.35 -2.51 27.03
C ALA A 996 13.47 -3.33 26.38
N ASP A 997 13.23 -3.80 25.16
CA ASP A 997 14.22 -4.58 24.38
C ASP A 997 15.45 -3.74 24.02
N ASP A 998 15.26 -2.44 23.68
CA ASP A 998 16.39 -1.54 23.42
C ASP A 998 17.25 -1.33 24.67
N VAL A 999 16.62 -1.21 25.86
CA VAL A 999 17.36 -1.06 27.14
C VAL A 999 18.11 -2.34 27.46
N GLU A 1000 17.50 -3.49 27.25
CA GLU A 1000 18.15 -4.79 27.42
C GLU A 1000 19.32 -4.95 26.46
N LEU A 1001 19.15 -4.61 25.18
CA LEU A 1001 20.23 -4.60 24.20
C LEU A 1001 21.38 -3.67 24.62
N LEU A 1002 21.10 -2.48 25.14
CA LEU A 1002 22.13 -1.54 25.58
C LEU A 1002 22.92 -2.02 26.81
N LEU A 1003 22.28 -2.81 27.69
CA LEU A 1003 22.89 -3.33 28.92
C LEU A 1003 23.41 -4.77 28.79
N SER A 1004 23.13 -5.47 27.66
CA SER A 1004 23.68 -6.83 27.38
C SER A 1004 25.21 -6.82 27.07
#